data_230e73fd2a2bc112967690580782bca5
#
_entry.id   230e73fd2a2bc112967690580782bca5
#
_cell.length_a   1.000
_cell.length_b   1.000
_cell.length_c   1.000
_cell.angle_alpha   90.00
_cell.angle_beta   90.00
_cell.angle_gamma   90.00
#
_symmetry.space_group_name_H-M   'P 1'
#
loop_
_entity.id
_entity.type
_entity.pdbx_description
1 polymer ?
#
loop_
_entity_poly.entity_id
_entity_poly.type
_entity_poly.pdbx_seq_one_letter_code
_entity_poly.pdbx_strand_id
1 'polypeptide(L)'
;MHARLSYGMAVVAAMGYLAFCALGAQPASAAAKSPVAYDTFVKGATVEPGLIPIIVKNGSVYFSLSKANAGSEFIETSVPSTGLGGFGPSAGEPYVAPARVFQFQRIGDRVVMRWPNSDAQVRASTPESAGIRQSLPSSIVGVVPVVAKDAATGTVVISASPFLGDVADYGAIFDQEIKSPLHGYHLDPSRTFFGTAKAFAENDVLHVTQTWASADPDLVDNAPDARSLEVGMTYNIIALPHDGYMPRIADPRIGFFEQPLLDFATDDHATRKVDYICRWNFEPAVPGKASKAKNPLIFYLSNDIPLRYRTTVRDALLTWNDAFKKIGILDAVRVEQQPAARSWDPEDIRHNMVRWVDTTKPQYGAEALIVTDPRTGEELNVGVNVDAIEGMSQRIFRYVIAPARGLADTAANEDAFEQQYLRSVVLHESGHDLGLQHNFIGSMAYTAKDLQSKTFTNKYGVASSVMEYAPINLWPKGTPQGDYVQLVLGPYDYYAIHYGYGYVPGATTARQELPVLRRWASRWTDPTYRFASDEDTMFANGHAIDPRVQMFDLTNHPLAWCGVQMRMMHGLMNAVDRRFPRPGQPYDDARRAFMMPLYYYERCAEMPAHTIGGEYLSRAEKGDPGAGPPLQAVSRGQDLRAWHMLATGLFSGAAWRVAPSVLRDLTYSEVSSLSVGGSWAYAPVPRHDVPIVEIAGAAQNAVLNEIFAPLTLQRIDDLGTKYPRGSTMSLSDLFDWSRGTIFGNIGAADEVDRNLQTAFARRMARMWVAPAAGTPSDARALARLQLVDLEGAAHAASAHGRLDEQAQAHVQALASIARQALSARASVTEASPAH
;
A
#
# COMPACT_ATOMS: atom_id res chain seq x y z
N MET A 1 -4.87 -20.04 52.82
CA MET A 1 -5.69 -18.93 52.27
C MET A 1 -6.07 -19.21 50.80
N HIS A 2 -6.24 -20.49 50.41
CA HIS A 2 -6.46 -20.94 49.04
C HIS A 2 -7.79 -21.75 48.85
N ALA A 3 -8.76 -21.59 49.73
CA ALA A 3 -9.99 -22.38 49.69
C ALA A 3 -11.29 -21.58 49.53
N ARG A 4 -11.23 -20.29 49.21
CA ARG A 4 -12.45 -19.43 49.05
C ARG A 4 -12.67 -18.86 47.64
N LEU A 5 -11.83 -19.16 46.64
CA LEU A 5 -12.00 -18.66 45.26
C LEU A 5 -12.66 -19.66 44.30
N SER A 6 -12.82 -20.92 44.72
CA SER A 6 -13.41 -21.98 43.87
C SER A 6 -14.94 -22.10 43.93
N TYR A 7 -15.60 -21.46 44.89
CA TYR A 7 -17.08 -21.51 45.02
C TYR A 7 -17.81 -20.38 44.30
N GLY A 8 -17.14 -19.27 44.00
CA GLY A 8 -17.71 -18.14 43.28
C GLY A 8 -17.88 -18.36 41.78
N MET A 9 -16.96 -19.13 41.16
CA MET A 9 -17.03 -19.39 39.69
C MET A 9 -18.04 -20.47 39.31
N ALA A 10 -18.34 -21.43 40.22
CA ALA A 10 -19.31 -22.49 39.95
C ALA A 10 -20.78 -21.97 39.95
N VAL A 11 -21.09 -20.95 40.77
CA VAL A 11 -22.45 -20.37 40.85
C VAL A 11 -22.71 -19.41 39.63
N VAL A 12 -21.70 -18.72 39.13
CA VAL A 12 -21.84 -17.86 37.92
C VAL A 12 -21.96 -18.73 36.67
N ALA A 13 -21.23 -19.86 36.58
CA ALA A 13 -21.38 -20.77 35.46
C ALA A 13 -22.73 -21.52 35.44
N ALA A 14 -23.32 -21.82 36.60
CA ALA A 14 -24.63 -22.47 36.68
C ALA A 14 -25.78 -21.51 36.35
N MET A 15 -25.70 -20.22 36.69
CA MET A 15 -26.71 -19.23 36.29
C MET A 15 -26.58 -18.83 34.80
N GLY A 16 -25.37 -18.84 34.24
CA GLY A 16 -25.15 -18.65 32.82
C GLY A 16 -25.74 -19.78 31.97
N TYR A 17 -25.65 -21.02 32.43
CA TYR A 17 -26.18 -22.17 31.70
C TYR A 17 -27.71 -22.27 31.74
N LEU A 18 -28.35 -21.79 32.79
CA LEU A 18 -29.81 -21.75 32.89
C LEU A 18 -30.44 -20.56 32.11
N ALA A 19 -29.71 -19.46 31.93
CA ALA A 19 -30.12 -18.36 31.06
C ALA A 19 -29.98 -18.70 29.56
N PHE A 20 -29.02 -19.54 29.18
CA PHE A 20 -28.82 -19.95 27.79
C PHE A 20 -29.83 -21.02 27.33
N CYS A 21 -30.38 -21.84 28.25
CA CYS A 21 -31.44 -22.81 27.92
C CYS A 21 -32.84 -22.19 27.76
N ALA A 22 -33.04 -20.94 28.20
CA ALA A 22 -34.35 -20.27 28.07
C ALA A 22 -34.48 -19.40 26.78
N LEU A 23 -33.40 -19.19 26.04
CA LEU A 23 -33.37 -18.43 24.76
C LEU A 23 -33.33 -19.33 23.51
N GLY A 24 -33.46 -20.64 23.67
CA GLY A 24 -33.39 -21.62 22.58
C GLY A 24 -34.69 -22.02 21.94
N ALA A 25 -35.73 -21.19 21.95
CA ALA A 25 -36.81 -21.33 20.99
C ALA A 25 -36.39 -20.64 19.71
N GLN A 26 -35.72 -21.39 18.82
CA GLN A 26 -35.63 -20.94 17.41
C GLN A 26 -37.07 -20.59 16.97
N PRO A 27 -37.29 -19.38 16.38
CA PRO A 27 -38.58 -19.11 15.76
C PRO A 27 -38.80 -20.24 14.75
N ALA A 28 -39.92 -20.95 14.89
CA ALA A 28 -40.35 -21.98 13.98
C ALA A 28 -40.17 -21.43 12.55
N SER A 29 -39.32 -22.06 11.76
CA SER A 29 -39.10 -21.70 10.34
C SER A 29 -40.52 -21.56 9.74
N ALA A 30 -40.92 -20.34 9.38
CA ALA A 30 -42.16 -20.15 8.65
C ALA A 30 -42.12 -21.11 7.46
N ALA A 31 -43.09 -21.99 7.32
CA ALA A 31 -43.10 -23.02 6.28
C ALA A 31 -42.80 -22.35 4.94
N ALA A 32 -41.66 -22.67 4.33
CA ALA A 32 -41.24 -22.07 3.07
C ALA A 32 -42.39 -22.27 2.07
N LYS A 33 -42.92 -21.18 1.51
CA LYS A 33 -43.94 -21.24 0.47
C LYS A 33 -43.45 -22.12 -0.64
N SER A 34 -44.25 -23.07 -1.12
CA SER A 34 -43.86 -23.90 -2.26
C SER A 34 -43.45 -23.03 -3.45
N PRO A 35 -42.37 -23.38 -4.19
CA PRO A 35 -41.93 -22.62 -5.35
C PRO A 35 -43.08 -22.49 -6.37
N VAL A 36 -43.30 -21.27 -6.88
CA VAL A 36 -44.27 -21.00 -7.93
C VAL A 36 -43.73 -21.39 -9.30
N ALA A 37 -44.63 -21.50 -10.34
CA ALA A 37 -44.15 -21.71 -11.71
C ALA A 37 -43.32 -20.51 -12.19
N TYR A 38 -42.23 -20.76 -12.93
CA TYR A 38 -41.31 -19.73 -13.45
C TYR A 38 -42.06 -18.63 -14.21
N ASP A 39 -42.89 -18.99 -15.17
CA ASP A 39 -43.67 -18.05 -15.99
C ASP A 39 -44.62 -17.16 -15.18
N THR A 40 -45.11 -17.67 -14.05
CA THR A 40 -45.90 -16.87 -13.10
C THR A 40 -45.03 -15.92 -12.35
N PHE A 41 -43.85 -16.30 -11.97
CA PHE A 41 -42.90 -15.47 -11.22
C PHE A 41 -42.42 -14.27 -12.03
N VAL A 42 -42.05 -14.47 -13.30
CA VAL A 42 -41.47 -13.42 -14.16
C VAL A 42 -42.52 -12.45 -14.70
N LYS A 43 -43.82 -12.71 -14.55
CA LYS A 43 -44.83 -11.74 -14.92
C LYS A 43 -44.68 -10.42 -14.17
N GLY A 44 -44.54 -9.33 -14.94
CA GLY A 44 -44.30 -7.98 -14.42
C GLY A 44 -42.92 -7.74 -13.82
N ALA A 45 -41.95 -8.62 -14.12
CA ALA A 45 -40.55 -8.43 -13.77
C ALA A 45 -39.74 -8.04 -15.02
N THR A 46 -38.60 -7.40 -14.82
CA THR A 46 -37.57 -7.24 -15.84
C THR A 46 -36.63 -8.44 -15.78
N VAL A 47 -36.32 -9.05 -16.92
CA VAL A 47 -35.38 -10.16 -17.02
C VAL A 47 -34.22 -9.71 -17.90
N GLU A 48 -33.01 -9.65 -17.31
CA GLU A 48 -31.77 -9.32 -17.98
C GLU A 48 -31.05 -10.63 -18.36
N PRO A 49 -30.92 -10.95 -19.66
CA PRO A 49 -30.20 -12.14 -20.09
C PRO A 49 -28.70 -11.96 -20.01
N GLY A 50 -27.96 -12.98 -19.53
CA GLY A 50 -26.50 -12.94 -19.40
C GLY A 50 -25.94 -14.27 -18.92
N LEU A 51 -24.80 -14.21 -18.24
CA LEU A 51 -24.11 -15.37 -17.68
C LEU A 51 -25.05 -16.17 -16.76
N ILE A 52 -25.68 -15.49 -15.84
CA ILE A 52 -26.81 -15.99 -15.04
C ILE A 52 -27.94 -14.98 -15.22
N PRO A 53 -29.07 -15.35 -15.87
CA PRO A 53 -30.12 -14.37 -16.09
C PRO A 53 -30.61 -13.76 -14.75
N ILE A 54 -30.63 -12.44 -14.69
CA ILE A 54 -31.06 -11.66 -13.53
C ILE A 54 -32.53 -11.27 -13.69
N ILE A 55 -33.33 -11.43 -12.65
CA ILE A 55 -34.74 -11.02 -12.59
C ILE A 55 -34.87 -9.89 -11.56
N VAL A 56 -35.30 -8.72 -12.01
CA VAL A 56 -35.63 -7.58 -11.11
C VAL A 56 -37.12 -7.48 -10.95
N LYS A 57 -37.59 -7.57 -9.71
CA LYS A 57 -39.02 -7.54 -9.40
C LYS A 57 -39.30 -6.82 -8.09
N ASN A 58 -40.10 -5.76 -8.14
CA ASN A 58 -40.49 -4.97 -6.97
C ASN A 58 -39.29 -4.51 -6.11
N GLY A 59 -38.22 -4.06 -6.74
CA GLY A 59 -36.98 -3.61 -6.04
C GLY A 59 -36.10 -4.72 -5.47
N SER A 60 -36.47 -5.98 -5.69
CA SER A 60 -35.65 -7.15 -5.32
C SER A 60 -34.99 -7.77 -6.54
N VAL A 61 -33.79 -8.33 -6.33
CA VAL A 61 -32.99 -8.99 -7.36
C VAL A 61 -32.97 -10.50 -7.13
N TYR A 62 -33.10 -11.26 -8.21
CA TYR A 62 -33.12 -12.71 -8.18
C TYR A 62 -32.21 -13.27 -9.29
N PHE A 63 -31.59 -14.42 -9.04
CA PHE A 63 -30.87 -15.20 -10.03
C PHE A 63 -31.75 -16.32 -10.61
N SER A 64 -31.71 -16.50 -11.92
CA SER A 64 -32.37 -17.59 -12.65
C SER A 64 -31.34 -18.66 -12.97
N LEU A 65 -31.18 -19.64 -12.07
CA LEU A 65 -30.14 -20.66 -12.17
C LEU A 65 -30.59 -21.83 -13.04
N SER A 66 -29.89 -22.06 -14.14
CA SER A 66 -30.02 -23.31 -14.93
C SER A 66 -29.43 -24.50 -14.14
N LYS A 67 -29.66 -25.73 -14.62
CA LYS A 67 -28.96 -26.90 -14.04
C LYS A 67 -27.46 -26.84 -14.19
N ALA A 68 -26.95 -26.19 -15.24
CA ALA A 68 -25.52 -25.97 -15.41
C ALA A 68 -24.95 -24.98 -14.38
N ASN A 69 -25.61 -23.85 -14.17
CA ASN A 69 -25.16 -22.86 -13.18
C ASN A 69 -25.18 -23.42 -11.75
N ALA A 70 -26.17 -24.26 -11.41
CA ALA A 70 -26.28 -24.90 -10.11
C ALA A 70 -25.24 -26.01 -9.93
N GLY A 71 -24.06 -25.69 -9.48
CA GLY A 71 -22.91 -26.59 -9.29
C GLY A 71 -21.65 -26.13 -10.02
N SER A 72 -21.76 -25.18 -10.95
CA SER A 72 -20.60 -24.53 -11.55
C SER A 72 -19.95 -23.56 -10.59
N GLU A 73 -18.66 -23.36 -10.79
CA GLU A 73 -17.87 -22.34 -10.09
C GLU A 73 -17.81 -21.07 -10.93
N PHE A 74 -17.71 -19.94 -10.25
CA PHE A 74 -17.57 -18.59 -10.77
C PHE A 74 -16.46 -17.89 -9.98
N ILE A 75 -16.09 -16.69 -10.37
CA ILE A 75 -15.29 -15.78 -9.53
C ILE A 75 -16.23 -14.69 -9.03
N GLU A 76 -16.15 -14.36 -7.77
CA GLU A 76 -16.82 -13.19 -7.17
C GLU A 76 -15.76 -12.16 -6.79
N THR A 77 -16.04 -10.91 -7.15
CA THR A 77 -15.28 -9.74 -6.70
C THR A 77 -16.23 -8.67 -6.18
N SER A 78 -15.75 -7.83 -5.31
CA SER A 78 -16.51 -6.69 -4.80
C SER A 78 -15.62 -5.46 -4.68
N VAL A 79 -16.15 -4.32 -5.11
CA VAL A 79 -15.49 -3.01 -5.02
C VAL A 79 -16.48 -1.95 -4.56
N PRO A 80 -16.05 -0.91 -3.82
CA PRO A 80 -16.90 0.24 -3.56
C PRO A 80 -17.19 0.98 -4.87
N SER A 81 -18.43 1.29 -5.15
CA SER A 81 -18.82 2.13 -6.29
C SER A 81 -18.92 3.61 -5.92
N THR A 82 -18.94 3.93 -4.62
CA THR A 82 -18.85 5.29 -4.10
C THR A 82 -17.85 5.31 -2.95
N GLY A 83 -17.03 6.35 -2.89
CA GLY A 83 -16.10 6.56 -1.77
C GLY A 83 -16.72 7.40 -0.65
N LEU A 84 -15.99 7.59 0.43
CA LEU A 84 -16.34 8.44 1.57
C LEU A 84 -15.69 9.84 1.52
N GLY A 85 -15.30 10.30 0.33
CA GLY A 85 -14.85 11.68 0.10
C GLY A 85 -13.51 12.06 0.72
N GLY A 86 -12.65 11.11 1.03
CA GLY A 86 -11.32 11.32 1.63
C GLY A 86 -11.14 10.62 2.98
N PHE A 87 -12.09 9.78 3.34
CA PHE A 87 -12.01 8.84 4.45
C PHE A 87 -12.32 7.44 3.94
N GLY A 88 -11.46 6.47 4.23
CA GLY A 88 -11.65 5.09 3.81
C GLY A 88 -11.50 4.86 2.30
N PRO A 89 -11.92 3.70 1.82
CA PRO A 89 -11.75 3.31 0.43
C PRO A 89 -12.39 4.29 -0.55
N SER A 90 -11.68 4.55 -1.64
CA SER A 90 -12.18 5.36 -2.77
C SER A 90 -13.08 4.54 -3.68
N ALA A 91 -13.87 5.20 -4.52
CA ALA A 91 -14.68 4.52 -5.53
C ALA A 91 -13.80 3.72 -6.50
N GLY A 92 -14.07 2.43 -6.64
CA GLY A 92 -13.33 1.53 -7.52
C GLY A 92 -12.06 0.92 -6.90
N GLU A 93 -11.76 1.18 -5.65
CA GLU A 93 -10.58 0.63 -4.97
C GLU A 93 -10.68 -0.90 -4.83
N PRO A 94 -9.72 -1.68 -5.40
CA PRO A 94 -9.81 -3.14 -5.49
C PRO A 94 -9.47 -3.89 -4.20
N TYR A 95 -8.86 -3.19 -3.22
CA TYR A 95 -8.33 -3.81 -2.00
C TYR A 95 -9.39 -4.16 -0.96
N VAL A 96 -10.65 -3.85 -1.22
CA VAL A 96 -11.75 -4.10 -0.28
C VAL A 96 -11.98 -5.59 -0.06
N ALA A 97 -11.92 -6.41 -1.12
CA ALA A 97 -11.97 -7.86 -0.99
C ALA A 97 -11.22 -8.55 -2.15
N PRO A 98 -10.44 -9.60 -1.87
CA PRO A 98 -9.79 -10.38 -2.92
C PRO A 98 -10.83 -11.10 -3.78
N ALA A 99 -10.49 -11.39 -5.04
CA ALA A 99 -11.28 -12.27 -5.89
C ALA A 99 -11.38 -13.67 -5.26
N ARG A 100 -12.57 -14.25 -5.24
CA ARG A 100 -12.84 -15.54 -4.61
C ARG A 100 -13.58 -16.46 -5.57
N VAL A 101 -13.28 -17.76 -5.53
CA VAL A 101 -14.13 -18.75 -6.20
C VAL A 101 -15.50 -18.78 -5.54
N PHE A 102 -16.55 -18.72 -6.32
CA PHE A 102 -17.95 -18.65 -5.87
C PHE A 102 -18.78 -19.76 -6.48
N GLN A 103 -19.70 -20.36 -5.74
CA GLN A 103 -20.50 -21.48 -6.20
C GLN A 103 -21.94 -21.40 -5.68
N PHE A 104 -22.90 -21.77 -6.56
CA PHE A 104 -24.27 -22.09 -6.18
C PHE A 104 -24.41 -23.60 -6.03
N GLN A 105 -24.79 -24.07 -4.83
CA GLN A 105 -25.04 -25.47 -4.59
C GLN A 105 -26.53 -25.69 -4.22
N ARG A 106 -27.28 -26.40 -5.07
CA ARG A 106 -28.66 -26.74 -4.78
C ARG A 106 -28.76 -27.91 -3.82
N ILE A 107 -29.54 -27.78 -2.75
CA ILE A 107 -29.85 -28.80 -1.75
C ILE A 107 -31.38 -28.84 -1.56
N GLY A 108 -32.06 -29.73 -2.29
CA GLY A 108 -33.52 -29.81 -2.31
C GLY A 108 -34.14 -28.54 -2.87
N ASP A 109 -34.98 -27.87 -2.06
CA ASP A 109 -35.63 -26.59 -2.39
C ASP A 109 -34.89 -25.37 -1.79
N ARG A 110 -33.59 -25.51 -1.54
CA ARG A 110 -32.70 -24.42 -1.13
C ARG A 110 -31.45 -24.38 -2.01
N VAL A 111 -30.84 -23.20 -2.09
CA VAL A 111 -29.53 -23.01 -2.72
C VAL A 111 -28.61 -22.37 -1.70
N VAL A 112 -27.44 -22.98 -1.54
CA VAL A 112 -26.31 -22.47 -0.75
C VAL A 112 -25.41 -21.69 -1.69
N MET A 113 -25.15 -20.42 -1.37
CA MET A 113 -24.12 -19.60 -1.97
C MET A 113 -22.86 -19.72 -1.09
N ARG A 114 -21.73 -20.08 -1.68
CA ARG A 114 -20.50 -20.32 -0.92
C ARG A 114 -19.26 -19.88 -1.66
N TRP A 115 -18.20 -19.69 -0.92
CA TRP A 115 -16.83 -19.65 -1.42
C TRP A 115 -16.17 -21.01 -1.13
N PRO A 116 -15.96 -21.87 -2.15
CA PRO A 116 -15.10 -23.03 -2.00
C PRO A 116 -13.67 -22.60 -1.66
N ASN A 117 -12.96 -23.42 -0.91
CA ASN A 117 -11.55 -23.16 -0.70
C ASN A 117 -10.78 -23.47 -2.00
N SER A 118 -10.12 -22.44 -2.55
CA SER A 118 -9.32 -22.49 -3.76
C SER A 118 -7.81 -22.49 -3.53
N ASP A 119 -7.37 -22.42 -2.26
CA ASP A 119 -5.96 -22.26 -1.88
C ASP A 119 -5.14 -23.54 -2.10
N ALA A 120 -5.77 -24.65 -2.49
CA ALA A 120 -5.09 -25.91 -2.70
C ALA A 120 -5.43 -26.58 -4.04
N GLN A 121 -4.40 -26.94 -4.78
CA GLN A 121 -4.49 -27.82 -5.93
C GLN A 121 -4.36 -29.26 -5.48
N VAL A 122 -5.35 -30.09 -5.82
CA VAL A 122 -5.40 -31.50 -5.41
C VAL A 122 -5.52 -32.37 -6.67
N ARG A 123 -4.67 -33.39 -6.75
CA ARG A 123 -4.77 -34.37 -7.84
C ARG A 123 -6.15 -35.04 -7.78
N ALA A 124 -6.93 -34.92 -8.84
CA ALA A 124 -8.24 -35.56 -8.92
C ALA A 124 -8.10 -37.09 -8.76
N SER A 125 -9.00 -37.69 -7.98
CA SER A 125 -9.15 -39.14 -7.85
C SER A 125 -8.08 -39.92 -7.06
N THR A 126 -7.26 -39.25 -6.23
CA THR A 126 -6.41 -39.95 -5.26
C THR A 126 -7.11 -40.09 -3.90
N PRO A 127 -6.80 -41.12 -3.10
CA PRO A 127 -7.36 -41.24 -1.73
C PRO A 127 -7.06 -40.01 -0.87
N GLU A 128 -5.85 -39.43 -0.99
CA GLU A 128 -5.44 -38.22 -0.26
C GLU A 128 -6.31 -37.02 -0.62
N SER A 129 -6.78 -36.94 -1.85
CA SER A 129 -7.60 -35.79 -2.30
C SER A 129 -8.90 -35.63 -1.53
N ALA A 130 -9.47 -36.73 -1.04
CA ALA A 130 -10.66 -36.69 -0.19
C ALA A 130 -10.34 -36.13 1.20
N GLY A 131 -9.22 -36.59 1.81
CA GLY A 131 -8.76 -36.09 3.11
C GLY A 131 -8.42 -34.60 3.08
N ILE A 132 -7.73 -34.14 2.02
CA ILE A 132 -7.38 -32.74 1.85
C ILE A 132 -8.64 -31.88 1.72
N ARG A 133 -9.57 -32.25 0.85
CA ARG A 133 -10.85 -31.52 0.71
C ARG A 133 -11.67 -31.48 1.98
N GLN A 134 -11.59 -32.52 2.84
CA GLN A 134 -12.23 -32.50 4.16
C GLN A 134 -11.54 -31.58 5.16
N SER A 135 -10.24 -31.33 4.98
CA SER A 135 -9.45 -30.45 5.86
C SER A 135 -9.55 -28.97 5.49
N LEU A 136 -10.01 -28.63 4.29
CA LEU A 136 -10.11 -27.28 3.78
C LEU A 136 -11.57 -26.77 3.91
N PRO A 137 -11.85 -25.84 4.83
CA PRO A 137 -13.21 -25.31 4.99
C PRO A 137 -13.63 -24.45 3.82
N SER A 138 -14.92 -24.46 3.48
CA SER A 138 -15.58 -23.47 2.63
C SER A 138 -16.30 -22.45 3.49
N SER A 139 -16.50 -21.23 3.00
CA SER A 139 -17.33 -20.22 3.66
C SER A 139 -18.71 -20.14 2.99
N ILE A 140 -19.75 -20.00 3.83
CA ILE A 140 -21.14 -19.85 3.33
C ILE A 140 -21.50 -18.37 3.32
N VAL A 141 -21.81 -17.83 2.14
CA VAL A 141 -22.29 -16.47 1.92
C VAL A 141 -23.77 -16.34 2.31
N GLY A 142 -24.57 -17.33 1.94
CA GLY A 142 -25.99 -17.35 2.26
C GLY A 142 -26.70 -18.66 1.90
N VAL A 143 -27.87 -18.86 2.48
CA VAL A 143 -28.75 -19.99 2.16
C VAL A 143 -30.14 -19.43 1.88
N VAL A 144 -30.61 -19.57 0.65
CA VAL A 144 -31.90 -19.03 0.21
C VAL A 144 -32.84 -20.11 -0.30
N PRO A 145 -34.16 -19.96 -0.12
CA PRO A 145 -35.13 -20.88 -0.68
C PRO A 145 -35.24 -20.68 -2.21
N VAL A 146 -35.60 -21.73 -2.92
CA VAL A 146 -36.08 -21.65 -4.30
C VAL A 146 -37.48 -21.01 -4.26
N VAL A 147 -37.63 -19.86 -4.93
CA VAL A 147 -38.91 -19.10 -4.94
C VAL A 147 -39.77 -19.44 -6.17
N ALA A 148 -39.14 -19.85 -7.27
CA ALA A 148 -39.84 -20.34 -8.48
C ALA A 148 -39.02 -21.42 -9.17
N LYS A 149 -39.71 -22.25 -9.96
CA LYS A 149 -39.08 -23.31 -10.77
C LYS A 149 -39.77 -23.50 -12.11
N ASP A 150 -38.94 -23.82 -13.10
CA ASP A 150 -39.40 -24.39 -14.39
C ASP A 150 -39.25 -25.90 -14.35
N ALA A 151 -40.36 -26.62 -14.43
CA ALA A 151 -40.36 -28.08 -14.40
C ALA A 151 -39.77 -28.71 -15.69
N ALA A 152 -39.82 -27.99 -16.81
CA ALA A 152 -39.35 -28.48 -18.10
C ALA A 152 -37.82 -28.42 -18.22
N THR A 153 -37.24 -27.29 -17.89
CA THR A 153 -35.77 -27.04 -17.96
C THR A 153 -35.03 -27.42 -16.68
N GLY A 154 -35.75 -27.41 -15.54
CA GLY A 154 -35.17 -27.57 -14.20
C GLY A 154 -34.51 -26.28 -13.63
N THR A 155 -34.73 -25.16 -14.33
CA THR A 155 -34.28 -23.83 -13.87
C THR A 155 -34.97 -23.48 -12.57
N VAL A 156 -34.24 -22.88 -11.64
CA VAL A 156 -34.76 -22.39 -10.36
C VAL A 156 -34.43 -20.91 -10.16
N VAL A 157 -35.34 -20.21 -9.52
CA VAL A 157 -35.16 -18.80 -9.16
C VAL A 157 -34.90 -18.68 -7.68
N ILE A 158 -33.87 -17.91 -7.32
CA ILE A 158 -33.46 -17.65 -5.94
C ILE A 158 -33.25 -16.16 -5.72
N SER A 159 -33.39 -15.70 -4.47
CA SER A 159 -33.09 -14.31 -4.13
C SER A 159 -31.60 -14.04 -4.06
N ALA A 160 -31.17 -12.87 -4.53
CA ALA A 160 -29.81 -12.33 -4.34
C ALA A 160 -29.64 -11.63 -2.96
N SER A 161 -30.65 -11.70 -2.08
CA SER A 161 -30.66 -10.98 -0.77
C SER A 161 -29.42 -11.17 0.11
N PRO A 162 -28.65 -12.27 0.07
CA PRO A 162 -27.39 -12.34 0.81
C PRO A 162 -26.41 -11.20 0.50
N PHE A 163 -26.41 -10.67 -0.72
CA PHE A 163 -25.57 -9.54 -1.13
C PHE A 163 -26.00 -8.19 -0.54
N LEU A 164 -27.15 -8.13 0.16
CA LEU A 164 -27.51 -6.97 0.99
C LEU A 164 -26.76 -6.95 2.34
N GLY A 165 -26.10 -8.03 2.72
CA GLY A 165 -25.20 -8.08 3.86
C GLY A 165 -23.82 -7.51 3.55
N ASP A 166 -22.97 -7.51 4.55
CA ASP A 166 -21.55 -7.15 4.40
C ASP A 166 -20.73 -8.34 3.86
N VAL A 167 -20.99 -8.72 2.60
CA VAL A 167 -20.31 -9.84 1.93
C VAL A 167 -18.84 -9.49 1.63
N ALA A 168 -18.56 -8.23 1.36
CA ALA A 168 -17.22 -7.74 1.10
C ALA A 168 -16.34 -7.65 2.36
N ASP A 169 -16.93 -7.83 3.57
CA ASP A 169 -16.27 -7.57 4.85
C ASP A 169 -15.77 -6.12 5.01
N TYR A 170 -16.60 -5.18 4.49
CA TYR A 170 -16.29 -3.75 4.51
C TYR A 170 -16.16 -3.22 5.95
N GLY A 171 -16.90 -3.81 6.87
CA GLY A 171 -16.78 -3.50 8.30
C GLY A 171 -15.39 -3.76 8.86
N ALA A 172 -14.70 -4.80 8.41
CA ALA A 172 -13.34 -5.07 8.84
C ALA A 172 -12.32 -4.05 8.31
N ILE A 173 -12.59 -3.47 7.14
CA ILE A 173 -11.75 -2.40 6.57
C ILE A 173 -11.88 -1.14 7.40
N PHE A 174 -13.10 -0.78 7.82
CA PHE A 174 -13.30 0.31 8.76
C PHE A 174 -12.52 0.14 10.06
N ASP A 175 -12.34 -1.10 10.53
CA ASP A 175 -11.60 -1.37 11.77
C ASP A 175 -10.07 -1.43 11.61
N GLN A 176 -9.53 -1.78 10.44
CA GLN A 176 -8.09 -2.02 10.24
C GLN A 176 -7.31 -0.82 9.72
N GLU A 177 -7.78 -0.16 8.68
CA GLU A 177 -7.06 0.97 8.08
C GLU A 177 -7.34 2.27 8.82
N ILE A 178 -8.49 2.37 9.45
CA ILE A 178 -8.92 3.55 10.17
C ILE A 178 -8.96 3.22 11.65
N LYS A 179 -7.81 2.97 12.25
CA LYS A 179 -7.65 2.99 13.72
C LYS A 179 -7.96 4.40 14.30
N SER A 180 -8.74 5.15 13.62
CA SER A 180 -9.35 6.39 14.02
C SER A 180 -10.57 6.65 13.26
N PRO A 181 -11.19 7.37 12.59
CA PRO A 181 -12.45 8.01 12.84
C PRO A 181 -13.72 7.21 12.57
N LEU A 182 -13.71 5.94 12.22
CA LEU A 182 -14.97 5.22 11.91
C LEU A 182 -15.33 4.08 12.88
N HIS A 183 -14.80 4.10 14.10
CA HIS A 183 -15.18 3.15 15.14
C HIS A 183 -16.68 3.20 15.45
N GLY A 184 -17.29 2.03 15.57
CA GLY A 184 -18.67 1.87 16.00
C GLY A 184 -19.70 2.00 14.88
N TYR A 185 -19.28 2.02 13.61
CA TYR A 185 -20.21 1.90 12.49
C TYR A 185 -20.63 0.44 12.27
N HIS A 186 -21.91 0.24 11.95
CA HIS A 186 -22.47 -1.06 11.64
C HIS A 186 -23.44 -0.94 10.45
N LEU A 187 -23.51 -2.00 9.65
CA LEU A 187 -24.44 -2.07 8.53
C LEU A 187 -25.89 -1.99 9.06
N ASP A 188 -26.70 -1.11 8.47
CA ASP A 188 -28.14 -1.00 8.74
C ASP A 188 -28.94 -1.72 7.63
N PRO A 189 -29.44 -2.93 7.86
CA PRO A 189 -30.16 -3.67 6.82
C PRO A 189 -31.49 -3.02 6.41
N SER A 190 -32.06 -2.17 7.28
CA SER A 190 -33.33 -1.50 6.98
C SER A 190 -33.21 -0.37 5.97
N ARG A 191 -31.99 0.14 5.80
CA ARG A 191 -31.63 1.23 4.87
C ARG A 191 -30.64 0.77 3.79
N THR A 192 -30.50 -0.57 3.61
CA THR A 192 -29.66 -1.17 2.58
C THR A 192 -30.53 -1.79 1.50
N PHE A 193 -30.25 -1.52 0.24
CA PHE A 193 -31.11 -1.94 -0.88
C PHE A 193 -30.32 -2.17 -2.18
N PHE A 194 -30.92 -2.93 -3.09
CA PHE A 194 -30.37 -3.08 -4.44
C PHE A 194 -30.59 -1.81 -5.26
N GLY A 195 -29.53 -1.33 -5.91
CA GLY A 195 -29.58 -0.36 -6.97
C GLY A 195 -29.91 -1.03 -8.32
N THR A 196 -29.04 -0.86 -9.32
CA THR A 196 -29.12 -1.53 -10.61
C THR A 196 -28.55 -2.94 -10.54
N ALA A 197 -29.03 -3.83 -11.41
CA ALA A 197 -28.45 -5.14 -11.64
C ALA A 197 -28.38 -5.38 -13.15
N LYS A 198 -27.22 -5.85 -13.64
CA LYS A 198 -26.92 -6.06 -15.06
C LYS A 198 -26.39 -7.47 -15.27
N ALA A 199 -26.72 -8.08 -16.40
CA ALA A 199 -26.16 -9.37 -16.80
C ALA A 199 -25.50 -9.24 -18.17
N PHE A 200 -24.25 -9.70 -18.29
CA PHE A 200 -23.46 -9.72 -19.50
C PHE A 200 -23.13 -11.18 -19.89
N ALA A 201 -22.49 -11.36 -21.03
CA ALA A 201 -22.17 -12.72 -21.50
C ALA A 201 -21.18 -13.46 -20.56
N GLU A 202 -20.27 -12.74 -19.92
CA GLU A 202 -19.19 -13.30 -19.10
C GLU A 202 -19.22 -12.85 -17.64
N ASN A 203 -20.14 -11.93 -17.28
CA ASN A 203 -20.29 -11.50 -15.88
C ASN A 203 -21.70 -10.98 -15.58
N ASP A 204 -22.05 -11.00 -14.30
CA ASP A 204 -23.24 -10.38 -13.73
C ASP A 204 -22.84 -9.38 -12.66
N VAL A 205 -23.48 -8.21 -12.65
CA VAL A 205 -23.15 -7.09 -11.78
C VAL A 205 -24.35 -6.75 -10.91
N LEU A 206 -24.13 -6.66 -9.61
CA LEU A 206 -25.13 -6.20 -8.62
C LEU A 206 -24.62 -4.93 -7.96
N HIS A 207 -25.38 -3.84 -8.07
CA HIS A 207 -25.14 -2.65 -7.29
C HIS A 207 -25.99 -2.68 -6.02
N VAL A 208 -25.36 -2.47 -4.88
CA VAL A 208 -25.98 -2.40 -3.57
C VAL A 208 -25.64 -1.07 -2.93
N THR A 209 -26.64 -0.35 -2.48
CA THR A 209 -26.45 0.80 -1.61
C THR A 209 -26.53 0.31 -0.16
N GLN A 210 -25.40 0.37 0.54
CA GLN A 210 -25.29 0.06 1.96
C GLN A 210 -25.38 1.32 2.79
N THR A 211 -26.05 1.25 3.94
CA THR A 211 -26.03 2.30 4.95
C THR A 211 -25.26 1.82 6.17
N TRP A 212 -24.22 2.57 6.54
CA TRP A 212 -23.44 2.34 7.74
C TRP A 212 -23.79 3.37 8.80
N ALA A 213 -24.23 2.91 9.97
CA ALA A 213 -24.78 3.75 11.02
C ALA A 213 -23.93 3.71 12.29
N SER A 214 -23.75 4.85 12.95
CA SER A 214 -23.15 4.97 14.27
C SER A 214 -23.96 5.88 15.18
N ALA A 215 -24.08 5.52 16.46
CA ALA A 215 -24.69 6.37 17.47
C ALA A 215 -23.70 7.43 18.02
N ASP A 216 -22.41 7.18 17.91
CA ASP A 216 -21.33 8.08 18.33
C ASP A 216 -20.33 8.23 17.16
N PRO A 217 -20.72 8.99 16.12
CA PRO A 217 -19.95 9.08 14.92
C PRO A 217 -18.74 9.98 15.09
N ASP A 218 -17.65 9.58 14.49
CA ASP A 218 -16.53 10.48 14.23
C ASP A 218 -16.89 11.51 13.14
N LEU A 219 -16.12 12.59 13.08
CA LEU A 219 -16.33 13.61 12.05
C LEU A 219 -15.85 13.07 10.70
N VAL A 220 -16.78 12.82 9.80
CA VAL A 220 -16.50 12.49 8.39
C VAL A 220 -16.72 13.78 7.58
N ASP A 221 -15.63 14.35 7.10
CA ASP A 221 -15.68 15.52 6.22
C ASP A 221 -16.55 15.22 4.99
N ASN A 222 -17.35 16.19 4.59
CA ASN A 222 -18.26 16.10 3.44
C ASN A 222 -19.47 15.14 3.59
N ALA A 223 -19.63 14.42 4.71
CA ALA A 223 -20.86 13.67 4.97
C ALA A 223 -21.96 14.63 5.43
N PRO A 224 -23.16 14.59 4.82
CA PRO A 224 -24.29 15.41 5.28
C PRO A 224 -24.71 15.09 6.72
N ASP A 225 -24.63 13.81 7.11
CA ASP A 225 -24.85 13.32 8.48
C ASP A 225 -23.92 12.14 8.76
N ALA A 226 -22.89 12.37 9.58
CA ALA A 226 -21.92 11.35 9.94
C ALA A 226 -22.52 10.15 10.69
N ARG A 227 -23.72 10.24 11.25
CA ARG A 227 -24.41 9.12 11.87
C ARG A 227 -24.95 8.09 10.87
N SER A 228 -24.91 8.42 9.58
CA SER A 228 -25.50 7.61 8.52
C SER A 228 -24.73 7.81 7.23
N LEU A 229 -23.78 6.92 6.97
CA LEU A 229 -22.95 6.95 5.78
C LEU A 229 -23.54 6.04 4.72
N GLU A 230 -23.70 6.55 3.51
CA GLU A 230 -24.08 5.77 2.34
C GLU A 230 -22.81 5.29 1.61
N VAL A 231 -22.74 4.00 1.32
CA VAL A 231 -21.66 3.36 0.56
C VAL A 231 -22.28 2.52 -0.54
N GLY A 232 -21.94 2.84 -1.79
CA GLY A 232 -22.25 1.99 -2.91
C GLY A 232 -21.28 0.82 -2.99
N MET A 233 -21.78 -0.41 -3.13
CA MET A 233 -20.99 -1.62 -3.38
C MET A 233 -21.37 -2.24 -4.72
N THR A 234 -20.38 -2.61 -5.50
CA THR A 234 -20.55 -3.39 -6.73
C THR A 234 -20.03 -4.80 -6.51
N TYR A 235 -20.92 -5.78 -6.60
CA TYR A 235 -20.57 -7.20 -6.63
C TYR A 235 -20.58 -7.69 -8.08
N ASN A 236 -19.52 -8.41 -8.45
CA ASN A 236 -19.36 -8.93 -9.80
C ASN A 236 -19.18 -10.45 -9.74
N ILE A 237 -20.06 -11.19 -10.42
CA ILE A 237 -19.97 -12.66 -10.57
C ILE A 237 -19.49 -12.93 -11.99
N ILE A 238 -18.32 -13.52 -12.13
CA ILE A 238 -17.56 -13.64 -13.39
C ILE A 238 -17.49 -15.13 -13.79
N ALA A 239 -17.64 -15.41 -15.06
CA ALA A 239 -17.42 -16.75 -15.61
C ALA A 239 -15.96 -17.17 -15.41
N LEU A 240 -15.74 -18.41 -14.99
CA LEU A 240 -14.38 -18.96 -14.96
C LEU A 240 -13.84 -19.12 -16.39
N PRO A 241 -12.59 -18.72 -16.66
CA PRO A 241 -11.98 -18.93 -17.96
C PRO A 241 -11.75 -20.43 -18.24
N HIS A 242 -11.92 -20.82 -19.52
CA HIS A 242 -11.68 -22.17 -20.03
C HIS A 242 -10.84 -22.12 -21.32
N ASP A 243 -9.96 -21.15 -21.44
CA ASP A 243 -9.18 -20.85 -22.65
C ASP A 243 -7.85 -21.60 -22.74
N GLY A 244 -7.54 -22.43 -21.73
CA GLY A 244 -6.30 -23.22 -21.69
C GLY A 244 -5.09 -22.44 -21.17
N TYR A 245 -5.32 -21.35 -20.41
CA TYR A 245 -4.24 -20.62 -19.77
C TYR A 245 -3.29 -21.55 -19.00
N MET A 246 -1.98 -21.35 -19.20
CA MET A 246 -0.94 -22.09 -18.49
C MET A 246 -0.33 -21.16 -17.42
N PRO A 247 -0.56 -21.43 -16.13
CA PRO A 247 0.07 -20.65 -15.05
C PRO A 247 1.61 -20.65 -15.16
N ARG A 248 2.26 -19.58 -14.71
CA ARG A 248 3.72 -19.50 -14.63
C ARG A 248 4.16 -19.38 -13.20
N ILE A 249 5.11 -20.21 -12.77
CA ILE A 249 5.64 -20.22 -11.41
C ILE A 249 6.43 -18.93 -11.19
N ALA A 250 6.22 -18.28 -10.03
CA ALA A 250 6.95 -17.10 -9.60
C ALA A 250 8.42 -17.42 -9.25
N ASP A 251 9.26 -16.41 -9.32
CA ASP A 251 10.65 -16.48 -8.88
C ASP A 251 10.95 -15.21 -8.05
N PRO A 252 11.42 -15.33 -6.81
CA PRO A 252 11.60 -14.18 -5.92
C PRO A 252 12.60 -13.12 -6.42
N ARG A 253 13.32 -13.41 -7.49
CA ARG A 253 14.24 -12.48 -8.16
C ARG A 253 13.55 -11.58 -9.17
N ILE A 254 12.26 -11.80 -9.46
CA ILE A 254 11.45 -11.05 -10.43
C ILE A 254 10.11 -10.67 -9.79
N GLY A 255 9.77 -9.40 -9.78
CA GLY A 255 8.57 -8.88 -9.13
C GLY A 255 7.31 -8.98 -9.98
N PHE A 256 6.51 -9.98 -9.68
CA PHE A 256 5.13 -10.08 -10.13
C PHE A 256 4.21 -10.20 -8.91
N PHE A 257 2.99 -9.72 -9.02
CA PHE A 257 1.95 -10.13 -8.08
C PHE A 257 1.80 -11.65 -8.16
N GLU A 258 1.52 -12.26 -7.02
CA GLU A 258 1.54 -13.70 -6.88
C GLU A 258 0.21 -14.23 -6.36
N GLN A 259 -0.21 -15.36 -6.91
CA GLN A 259 -1.29 -16.17 -6.36
C GLN A 259 -0.68 -17.38 -5.64
N PRO A 260 -0.65 -17.36 -4.29
CA PRO A 260 -0.10 -18.46 -3.51
C PRO A 260 -1.07 -19.65 -3.47
N LEU A 261 -0.57 -20.86 -3.69
CA LEU A 261 -1.35 -22.10 -3.65
C LEU A 261 -0.59 -23.19 -2.91
N LEU A 262 -1.34 -24.14 -2.35
CA LEU A 262 -0.79 -25.38 -1.81
C LEU A 262 -0.92 -26.49 -2.86
N ASP A 263 0.22 -26.96 -3.36
CA ASP A 263 0.26 -28.03 -4.38
C ASP A 263 0.30 -29.42 -3.76
N PHE A 264 -0.86 -30.07 -3.69
CA PHE A 264 -1.00 -31.46 -3.32
C PHE A 264 -1.09 -32.40 -4.55
N ALA A 265 -0.89 -31.85 -5.76
CA ALA A 265 -0.91 -32.66 -6.97
C ALA A 265 0.44 -33.32 -7.27
N THR A 266 1.50 -33.00 -6.51
CA THR A 266 2.84 -33.57 -6.64
C THR A 266 3.23 -34.41 -5.45
N ASP A 267 4.19 -35.33 -5.67
CA ASP A 267 4.76 -36.17 -4.59
C ASP A 267 5.89 -35.45 -3.82
N ASP A 268 6.13 -34.16 -4.11
CA ASP A 268 7.10 -33.36 -3.37
C ASP A 268 6.46 -32.88 -2.05
N HIS A 269 6.76 -33.58 -0.97
CA HIS A 269 6.25 -33.26 0.35
C HIS A 269 7.07 -32.18 1.08
N ALA A 270 8.21 -31.76 0.55
CA ALA A 270 9.09 -30.80 1.22
C ALA A 270 8.63 -29.36 1.04
N THR A 271 8.08 -29.02 -0.13
CA THR A 271 7.57 -27.71 -0.45
C THR A 271 6.22 -27.80 -1.16
N ARG A 272 5.14 -27.70 -0.41
CA ARG A 272 3.78 -27.74 -0.98
C ARG A 272 3.32 -26.38 -1.50
N LYS A 273 3.98 -25.30 -1.07
CA LYS A 273 3.67 -23.96 -1.55
C LYS A 273 4.17 -23.79 -2.99
N VAL A 274 3.32 -23.30 -3.86
CA VAL A 274 3.65 -22.82 -5.19
C VAL A 274 3.00 -21.45 -5.38
N ASP A 275 3.77 -20.51 -5.85
CA ASP A 275 3.29 -19.18 -6.16
C ASP A 275 3.24 -19.04 -7.69
N TYR A 276 2.06 -18.73 -8.23
CA TYR A 276 1.91 -18.39 -9.64
C TYR A 276 1.90 -16.87 -9.81
N ILE A 277 2.61 -16.36 -10.84
CA ILE A 277 2.55 -14.95 -11.16
C ILE A 277 1.17 -14.58 -11.70
N CYS A 278 0.68 -13.41 -11.29
CA CYS A 278 -0.48 -12.79 -11.92
C CYS A 278 -0.05 -12.20 -13.28
N ARG A 279 -0.80 -12.48 -14.34
CA ARG A 279 -0.49 -11.98 -15.68
C ARG A 279 -1.66 -12.14 -16.66
N TRP A 280 -1.72 -11.27 -17.64
CA TRP A 280 -2.64 -11.37 -18.76
C TRP A 280 -2.30 -12.56 -19.68
N ASN A 281 -3.31 -13.18 -20.29
CA ASN A 281 -3.13 -14.33 -21.19
C ASN A 281 -2.73 -13.87 -22.61
N PHE A 282 -1.49 -13.42 -22.78
CA PHE A 282 -0.96 -13.08 -24.11
C PHE A 282 -0.48 -14.33 -24.86
N GLU A 283 -1.25 -14.82 -25.80
CA GLU A 283 -0.81 -15.82 -26.74
C GLU A 283 -0.38 -15.20 -28.08
N PRO A 284 0.85 -15.47 -28.59
CA PRO A 284 1.20 -15.08 -29.94
C PRO A 284 0.41 -15.93 -30.96
N ALA A 285 -0.07 -15.31 -32.05
CA ALA A 285 -0.79 -16.02 -33.08
C ALA A 285 0.02 -17.19 -33.70
N VAL A 286 1.35 -17.05 -33.70
CA VAL A 286 2.28 -18.10 -34.13
C VAL A 286 3.33 -18.30 -33.04
N PRO A 287 3.24 -19.30 -32.17
CA PRO A 287 4.21 -19.56 -31.11
C PRO A 287 5.65 -19.65 -31.63
N GLY A 288 6.59 -19.00 -30.92
CA GLY A 288 8.01 -18.98 -31.27
C GLY A 288 8.38 -18.11 -32.49
N LYS A 289 7.43 -17.36 -33.05
CA LYS A 289 7.69 -16.37 -34.11
C LYS A 289 7.05 -15.03 -33.77
N ALA A 290 7.67 -13.95 -34.21
CA ALA A 290 7.07 -12.63 -34.06
C ALA A 290 5.70 -12.58 -34.77
N SER A 291 4.64 -12.36 -33.99
CA SER A 291 3.26 -12.35 -34.47
C SER A 291 2.37 -11.52 -33.52
N LYS A 292 1.22 -11.10 -34.01
CA LYS A 292 0.25 -10.36 -33.18
C LYS A 292 -0.24 -11.23 -32.03
N ALA A 293 -0.57 -10.59 -30.92
CA ALA A 293 -1.28 -11.26 -29.83
C ALA A 293 -2.66 -11.75 -30.32
N LYS A 294 -3.04 -12.98 -29.95
CA LYS A 294 -4.40 -13.48 -30.19
C LYS A 294 -5.42 -12.71 -29.34
N ASN A 295 -5.10 -12.50 -28.06
CA ASN A 295 -5.91 -11.82 -27.06
C ASN A 295 -5.18 -10.54 -26.63
N PRO A 296 -5.21 -9.46 -27.42
CA PRO A 296 -4.58 -8.21 -27.01
C PRO A 296 -5.29 -7.62 -25.79
N LEU A 297 -4.55 -7.02 -24.88
CA LEU A 297 -5.11 -6.20 -23.81
C LEU A 297 -5.60 -4.88 -24.43
N ILE A 298 -6.90 -4.65 -24.39
CA ILE A 298 -7.52 -3.45 -24.92
C ILE A 298 -7.96 -2.55 -23.77
N PHE A 299 -7.30 -1.41 -23.62
CA PHE A 299 -7.73 -0.37 -22.70
C PHE A 299 -8.73 0.57 -23.36
N TYR A 300 -9.82 0.86 -22.69
CA TYR A 300 -10.82 1.84 -23.13
C TYR A 300 -10.67 3.12 -22.30
N LEU A 301 -10.36 4.23 -22.98
CA LEU A 301 -10.28 5.54 -22.34
C LEU A 301 -11.69 6.04 -22.02
N SER A 302 -11.99 6.25 -20.76
CA SER A 302 -13.27 6.81 -20.31
C SER A 302 -13.52 8.17 -20.97
N ASN A 303 -14.81 8.47 -21.24
CA ASN A 303 -15.22 9.76 -21.74
C ASN A 303 -15.00 10.91 -20.72
N ASP A 304 -14.79 10.58 -19.44
CA ASP A 304 -14.51 11.53 -18.37
C ASP A 304 -13.07 12.06 -18.41
N ILE A 305 -12.15 11.36 -19.09
CA ILE A 305 -10.77 11.84 -19.25
C ILE A 305 -10.79 13.15 -20.07
N PRO A 306 -10.26 14.26 -19.52
CA PRO A 306 -10.20 15.53 -20.25
C PRO A 306 -9.45 15.39 -21.58
N LEU A 307 -9.97 16.02 -22.63
CA LEU A 307 -9.45 15.87 -24.01
C LEU A 307 -7.95 16.13 -24.12
N ARG A 308 -7.43 17.08 -23.33
CA ARG A 308 -6.01 17.47 -23.33
C ARG A 308 -5.07 16.36 -22.84
N TYR A 309 -5.58 15.35 -22.10
CA TYR A 309 -4.79 14.28 -21.53
C TYR A 309 -4.87 12.96 -22.31
N ARG A 310 -5.91 12.74 -23.12
CA ARG A 310 -6.17 11.47 -23.80
C ARG A 310 -4.99 10.96 -24.62
N THR A 311 -4.27 11.86 -25.28
CA THR A 311 -3.07 11.49 -26.07
C THR A 311 -1.95 11.00 -25.17
N THR A 312 -1.67 11.70 -24.08
CA THR A 312 -0.63 11.33 -23.11
C THR A 312 -0.93 9.99 -22.46
N VAL A 313 -2.16 9.77 -22.02
CA VAL A 313 -2.62 8.49 -21.44
C VAL A 313 -2.47 7.36 -22.45
N ARG A 314 -2.99 7.54 -23.68
CA ARG A 314 -2.87 6.54 -24.76
C ARG A 314 -1.41 6.17 -25.03
N ASP A 315 -0.54 7.16 -25.18
CA ASP A 315 0.85 6.95 -25.57
C ASP A 315 1.66 6.32 -24.42
N ALA A 316 1.29 6.57 -23.15
CA ALA A 316 1.86 5.90 -22.00
C ALA A 316 1.55 4.38 -22.05
N LEU A 317 0.27 4.01 -22.16
CA LEU A 317 -0.18 2.62 -22.25
C LEU A 317 0.48 1.86 -23.42
N LEU A 318 0.53 2.47 -24.60
CA LEU A 318 1.12 1.86 -25.80
C LEU A 318 2.63 1.65 -25.71
N THR A 319 3.33 2.31 -24.78
CA THR A 319 4.78 2.17 -24.57
C THR A 319 5.16 0.72 -24.20
N TRP A 320 4.28 -0.03 -23.53
CA TRP A 320 4.53 -1.42 -23.18
C TRP A 320 4.70 -2.35 -24.39
N ASN A 321 4.15 -1.99 -25.55
CA ASN A 321 4.40 -2.72 -26.80
C ASN A 321 5.87 -2.82 -27.18
N ASP A 322 6.73 -1.89 -26.70
CA ASP A 322 8.16 -1.96 -26.94
C ASP A 322 8.81 -3.16 -26.23
N ALA A 323 8.35 -3.52 -25.03
CA ALA A 323 8.80 -4.68 -24.30
C ALA A 323 8.27 -5.98 -24.95
N PHE A 324 6.98 -6.03 -25.26
CA PHE A 324 6.34 -7.19 -25.91
C PHE A 324 6.93 -7.48 -27.29
N LYS A 325 7.21 -6.46 -28.08
CA LYS A 325 7.87 -6.62 -29.38
C LYS A 325 9.23 -7.31 -29.29
N LYS A 326 10.02 -7.05 -28.21
CA LYS A 326 11.31 -7.72 -28.00
C LYS A 326 11.20 -9.22 -27.75
N ILE A 327 10.08 -9.67 -27.24
CA ILE A 327 9.78 -11.11 -27.02
C ILE A 327 8.94 -11.72 -28.12
N GLY A 328 8.68 -10.97 -29.20
CA GLY A 328 7.98 -11.47 -30.39
C GLY A 328 6.46 -11.38 -30.34
N ILE A 329 5.88 -10.70 -29.37
CA ILE A 329 4.45 -10.43 -29.28
C ILE A 329 4.18 -9.01 -29.82
N LEU A 330 3.47 -8.91 -30.94
CA LEU A 330 3.15 -7.63 -31.58
C LEU A 330 1.72 -7.21 -31.23
N ASP A 331 1.50 -5.91 -31.11
CA ASP A 331 0.19 -5.31 -30.78
C ASP A 331 -0.43 -5.95 -29.51
N ALA A 332 0.39 -6.22 -28.49
CA ALA A 332 -0.05 -6.80 -27.22
C ALA A 332 -1.04 -5.87 -26.49
N VAL A 333 -0.72 -4.58 -26.43
CA VAL A 333 -1.56 -3.55 -25.81
C VAL A 333 -2.19 -2.69 -26.91
N ARG A 334 -3.50 -2.45 -26.81
CA ARG A 334 -4.27 -1.55 -27.67
C ARG A 334 -5.01 -0.54 -26.80
N VAL A 335 -5.28 0.61 -27.38
CA VAL A 335 -6.02 1.67 -26.68
C VAL A 335 -7.12 2.19 -27.59
N GLU A 336 -8.33 2.18 -27.08
CA GLU A 336 -9.52 2.64 -27.78
C GLU A 336 -10.24 3.70 -26.93
N GLN A 337 -11.02 4.55 -27.57
CA GLN A 337 -11.90 5.49 -26.86
C GLN A 337 -13.20 4.75 -26.49
N GLN A 338 -13.69 4.95 -25.27
CA GLN A 338 -15.01 4.45 -24.86
C GLN A 338 -16.07 4.82 -25.90
N PRO A 339 -16.79 3.82 -26.48
CA PRO A 339 -17.83 4.08 -27.46
C PRO A 339 -19.03 4.85 -26.88
N ALA A 340 -19.62 5.72 -27.68
CA ALA A 340 -20.83 6.45 -27.30
C ALA A 340 -22.13 5.60 -27.42
N ALA A 341 -22.04 4.37 -27.89
CA ALA A 341 -23.19 3.50 -28.09
C ALA A 341 -23.81 3.08 -26.75
N ARG A 342 -25.12 3.23 -26.60
CA ARG A 342 -25.84 2.85 -25.37
C ARG A 342 -25.79 1.36 -25.04
N SER A 343 -25.50 0.52 -26.03
CA SER A 343 -25.34 -0.93 -25.88
C SER A 343 -23.95 -1.33 -25.37
N TRP A 344 -23.01 -0.40 -25.30
CA TRP A 344 -21.68 -0.61 -24.75
C TRP A 344 -21.68 -0.19 -23.28
N ASP A 345 -21.26 -1.07 -22.39
CA ASP A 345 -21.29 -0.84 -20.95
C ASP A 345 -19.89 -1.06 -20.37
N PRO A 346 -19.34 -0.12 -19.59
CA PRO A 346 -18.03 -0.25 -18.97
C PRO A 346 -17.95 -1.35 -17.88
N GLU A 347 -19.08 -1.87 -17.42
CA GLU A 347 -19.13 -2.91 -16.40
C GLU A 347 -19.13 -4.34 -17.00
N ASP A 348 -19.15 -4.48 -18.31
CA ASP A 348 -18.84 -5.74 -18.96
C ASP A 348 -17.36 -6.07 -18.74
N ILE A 349 -17.09 -7.22 -18.10
CA ILE A 349 -15.74 -7.61 -17.65
C ILE A 349 -14.69 -7.62 -18.79
N ARG A 350 -15.13 -7.68 -20.05
CA ARG A 350 -14.27 -7.62 -21.23
C ARG A 350 -13.73 -6.21 -21.53
N HIS A 351 -14.18 -5.20 -20.80
CA HIS A 351 -13.79 -3.81 -21.01
C HIS A 351 -12.81 -3.35 -19.92
N ASN A 352 -11.54 -3.24 -20.27
CA ASN A 352 -10.50 -2.73 -19.36
C ASN A 352 -10.50 -1.22 -19.40
N MET A 353 -10.89 -0.59 -18.29
CA MET A 353 -11.16 0.86 -18.25
C MET A 353 -9.99 1.66 -17.73
N VAL A 354 -9.69 2.77 -18.39
CA VAL A 354 -8.91 3.87 -17.80
C VAL A 354 -9.87 5.00 -17.47
N ARG A 355 -9.98 5.35 -16.20
CA ARG A 355 -10.95 6.29 -15.66
C ARG A 355 -10.28 7.54 -15.12
N TRP A 356 -10.98 8.64 -15.18
CA TRP A 356 -10.62 9.87 -14.49
C TRP A 356 -11.49 10.00 -13.25
N VAL A 357 -10.87 9.99 -12.09
CA VAL A 357 -11.53 10.16 -10.80
C VAL A 357 -11.13 11.54 -10.26
N ASP A 358 -12.06 12.24 -9.64
CA ASP A 358 -11.81 13.57 -9.07
C ASP A 358 -12.34 13.57 -7.64
N THR A 359 -11.47 13.18 -6.70
CA THR A 359 -11.82 13.13 -5.28
C THR A 359 -11.52 14.45 -4.58
N THR A 360 -12.27 14.77 -3.55
CA THR A 360 -12.07 16.02 -2.77
C THR A 360 -10.79 16.03 -1.95
N LYS A 361 -10.29 14.84 -1.60
CA LYS A 361 -9.02 14.62 -0.89
C LYS A 361 -8.30 13.42 -1.49
N PRO A 362 -7.56 13.60 -2.59
CA PRO A 362 -6.86 12.50 -3.24
C PRO A 362 -5.91 11.78 -2.28
N GLN A 363 -6.00 10.46 -2.23
CA GLN A 363 -5.10 9.62 -1.46
C GLN A 363 -3.92 9.14 -2.31
N TYR A 364 -4.11 9.07 -3.63
CA TYR A 364 -3.14 8.61 -4.63
C TYR A 364 -3.16 9.52 -5.87
N GLY A 365 -2.17 9.38 -6.75
CA GLY A 365 -2.17 10.04 -8.07
C GLY A 365 -2.85 9.21 -9.14
N ALA A 366 -2.65 7.89 -9.09
CA ALA A 366 -3.41 6.88 -9.84
C ALA A 366 -3.30 5.54 -9.12
N GLU A 367 -4.10 4.57 -9.55
CA GLU A 367 -4.17 3.23 -9.00
C GLU A 367 -4.57 2.22 -10.07
N ALA A 368 -3.88 1.08 -10.10
CA ALA A 368 -4.22 -0.05 -10.96
C ALA A 368 -5.35 -0.88 -10.34
N LEU A 369 -6.23 -1.40 -11.20
CA LEU A 369 -7.36 -2.24 -10.83
C LEU A 369 -7.18 -3.61 -11.47
N ILE A 370 -7.01 -4.66 -10.69
CA ILE A 370 -6.69 -5.99 -11.21
C ILE A 370 -7.69 -7.02 -10.68
N VAL A 371 -8.29 -7.78 -11.57
CA VAL A 371 -9.13 -8.94 -11.26
C VAL A 371 -8.43 -10.19 -11.77
N THR A 372 -8.07 -11.10 -10.86
CA THR A 372 -7.37 -12.34 -11.19
C THR A 372 -8.18 -13.57 -10.85
N ASP A 373 -7.97 -14.66 -11.61
CA ASP A 373 -8.44 -16.00 -11.21
C ASP A 373 -7.58 -16.50 -10.04
N PRO A 374 -8.15 -16.67 -8.83
CA PRO A 374 -7.41 -17.07 -7.63
C PRO A 374 -6.84 -18.50 -7.69
N ARG A 375 -7.15 -19.27 -8.74
CA ARG A 375 -6.64 -20.62 -8.94
C ARG A 375 -5.38 -20.68 -9.81
N THR A 376 -5.14 -19.64 -10.64
CA THR A 376 -4.14 -19.69 -11.71
C THR A 376 -3.28 -18.44 -11.82
N GLY A 377 -3.72 -17.31 -11.26
CA GLY A 377 -3.10 -16.00 -11.45
C GLY A 377 -3.38 -15.39 -12.84
N GLU A 378 -4.33 -15.93 -13.62
CA GLU A 378 -4.74 -15.30 -14.88
C GLU A 378 -5.48 -13.99 -14.61
N GLU A 379 -5.03 -12.89 -15.19
CA GLU A 379 -5.72 -11.60 -15.14
C GLU A 379 -6.89 -11.60 -16.11
N LEU A 380 -8.07 -11.27 -15.59
CA LEU A 380 -9.34 -11.33 -16.34
C LEU A 380 -9.85 -9.95 -16.73
N ASN A 381 -9.55 -8.95 -15.90
CA ASN A 381 -9.85 -7.55 -16.14
C ASN A 381 -8.81 -6.69 -15.42
N VAL A 382 -8.41 -5.63 -16.06
CA VAL A 382 -7.46 -4.66 -15.52
C VAL A 382 -7.90 -3.23 -15.87
N GLY A 383 -7.39 -2.25 -15.15
CA GLY A 383 -7.69 -0.86 -15.44
C GLY A 383 -6.91 0.12 -14.60
N VAL A 384 -7.03 1.40 -14.91
CA VAL A 384 -6.35 2.48 -14.19
C VAL A 384 -7.36 3.55 -13.77
N ASN A 385 -7.41 3.85 -12.48
CA ASN A 385 -8.03 5.06 -11.99
C ASN A 385 -6.96 6.16 -11.86
N VAL A 386 -7.18 7.32 -12.46
CA VAL A 386 -6.31 8.50 -12.35
C VAL A 386 -7.01 9.56 -11.53
N ASP A 387 -6.41 9.99 -10.40
CA ASP A 387 -6.99 10.98 -9.49
C ASP A 387 -6.08 12.19 -9.28
N ALA A 388 -6.64 13.38 -9.34
CA ALA A 388 -6.11 14.69 -8.92
C ALA A 388 -4.65 15.02 -9.29
N ILE A 389 -4.14 14.40 -10.34
CA ILE A 389 -2.77 14.61 -10.83
C ILE A 389 -2.44 16.09 -11.09
N GLU A 390 -3.44 16.84 -11.56
CA GLU A 390 -3.30 18.27 -11.89
C GLU A 390 -2.81 19.10 -10.70
N GLY A 391 -3.50 18.98 -9.58
CA GLY A 391 -3.16 19.77 -8.39
C GLY A 391 -1.81 19.44 -7.79
N MET A 392 -1.36 18.18 -7.89
CA MET A 392 -0.06 17.74 -7.36
C MET A 392 1.09 18.20 -8.28
N SER A 393 1.01 17.92 -9.57
CA SER A 393 2.05 18.25 -10.54
C SER A 393 2.29 19.76 -10.62
N GLN A 394 1.23 20.57 -10.65
CA GLN A 394 1.32 22.04 -10.65
C GLN A 394 2.04 22.56 -9.39
N ARG A 395 1.71 22.04 -8.21
CA ARG A 395 2.40 22.44 -6.97
C ARG A 395 3.87 22.03 -6.98
N ILE A 396 4.20 20.82 -7.45
CA ILE A 396 5.60 20.39 -7.59
C ILE A 396 6.37 21.31 -8.51
N PHE A 397 5.82 21.61 -9.70
CA PHE A 397 6.48 22.51 -10.64
C PHE A 397 6.66 23.91 -10.05
N ARG A 398 5.59 24.52 -9.56
CA ARG A 398 5.54 25.91 -9.07
C ARG A 398 6.41 26.14 -7.85
N TYR A 399 6.36 25.25 -6.87
CA TYR A 399 7.00 25.47 -5.58
C TYR A 399 8.38 24.81 -5.43
N VAL A 400 8.71 23.84 -6.29
CA VAL A 400 9.98 23.10 -6.21
C VAL A 400 10.80 23.24 -7.48
N ILE A 401 10.31 22.79 -8.65
CA ILE A 401 11.11 22.73 -9.87
C ILE A 401 11.47 24.13 -10.39
N ALA A 402 10.48 24.98 -10.61
CA ALA A 402 10.70 26.30 -11.17
C ALA A 402 11.64 27.16 -10.31
N PRO A 403 11.48 27.24 -8.96
CA PRO A 403 12.43 27.92 -8.10
C PRO A 403 13.84 27.32 -8.09
N ALA A 404 13.96 26.00 -7.98
CA ALA A 404 15.25 25.30 -7.93
C ALA A 404 16.06 25.46 -9.22
N ARG A 405 15.40 25.51 -10.36
CA ARG A 405 16.01 25.64 -11.70
C ARG A 405 16.07 27.07 -12.18
N GLY A 406 15.37 28.01 -11.56
CA GLY A 406 15.24 29.38 -12.04
C GLY A 406 14.42 29.47 -13.34
N LEU A 407 13.43 28.58 -13.50
CA LEU A 407 12.51 28.59 -14.63
C LEU A 407 11.38 29.59 -14.40
N ALA A 408 10.79 30.07 -15.50
CA ALA A 408 9.59 30.88 -15.42
C ALA A 408 8.38 30.00 -15.03
N ASP A 409 7.62 30.47 -14.05
CA ASP A 409 6.38 29.87 -13.61
C ASP A 409 5.25 30.37 -14.53
N THR A 410 5.09 29.68 -15.66
CA THR A 410 4.10 29.98 -16.70
C THR A 410 3.19 28.77 -16.91
N ALA A 411 1.95 29.01 -17.30
CA ALA A 411 0.99 27.97 -17.60
C ALA A 411 1.52 26.93 -18.62
N ALA A 412 2.31 27.38 -19.60
CA ALA A 412 2.89 26.47 -20.60
C ALA A 412 3.96 25.52 -20.00
N ASN A 413 4.77 26.01 -19.05
CA ASN A 413 5.77 25.16 -18.39
C ASN A 413 5.12 24.23 -17.36
N GLU A 414 4.08 24.69 -16.68
CA GLU A 414 3.27 23.87 -15.78
C GLU A 414 2.61 22.72 -16.55
N ASP A 415 1.92 23.02 -17.65
CA ASP A 415 1.27 22.02 -18.50
C ASP A 415 2.28 21.01 -19.08
N ALA A 416 3.44 21.49 -19.55
CA ALA A 416 4.48 20.60 -20.07
C ALA A 416 5.01 19.62 -19.01
N PHE A 417 5.14 20.04 -17.76
CA PHE A 417 5.52 19.14 -16.67
C PHE A 417 4.37 18.21 -16.27
N GLU A 418 3.15 18.72 -16.22
CA GLU A 418 1.95 17.95 -15.89
C GLU A 418 1.74 16.78 -16.86
N GLN A 419 1.91 17.01 -18.18
CA GLN A 419 1.85 15.94 -19.18
C GLN A 419 2.94 14.87 -18.97
N GLN A 420 4.15 15.25 -18.56
CA GLN A 420 5.22 14.30 -18.25
C GLN A 420 4.89 13.51 -16.97
N TYR A 421 4.40 14.18 -15.95
CA TYR A 421 4.03 13.56 -14.70
C TYR A 421 2.87 12.56 -14.89
N LEU A 422 1.81 12.94 -15.60
CA LEU A 422 0.70 12.07 -15.98
C LEU A 422 1.21 10.84 -16.76
N ARG A 423 2.10 11.06 -17.75
CA ARG A 423 2.68 9.95 -18.51
C ARG A 423 3.41 8.96 -17.59
N SER A 424 4.21 9.46 -16.65
CA SER A 424 4.98 8.59 -15.75
C SER A 424 4.10 7.77 -14.84
N VAL A 425 3.01 8.36 -14.32
CA VAL A 425 2.07 7.66 -13.44
C VAL A 425 1.28 6.60 -14.21
N VAL A 426 0.70 6.94 -15.38
CA VAL A 426 -0.04 5.96 -16.20
C VAL A 426 0.85 4.82 -16.68
N LEU A 427 2.13 5.10 -16.97
CA LEU A 427 3.10 4.09 -17.37
C LEU A 427 3.41 3.13 -16.20
N HIS A 428 3.45 3.64 -14.97
CA HIS A 428 3.60 2.86 -13.74
C HIS A 428 2.39 1.97 -13.50
N GLU A 429 1.18 2.56 -13.41
CA GLU A 429 -0.05 1.81 -13.12
C GLU A 429 -0.31 0.71 -14.15
N SER A 430 -0.08 1.01 -15.43
CA SER A 430 -0.19 -0.04 -16.46
C SER A 430 0.87 -1.13 -16.38
N GLY A 431 1.94 -0.94 -15.63
CA GLY A 431 2.89 -2.00 -15.24
C GLY A 431 2.26 -2.96 -14.24
N HIS A 432 1.50 -2.45 -13.28
CA HIS A 432 0.70 -3.29 -12.39
C HIS A 432 -0.35 -4.09 -13.14
N ASP A 433 -1.03 -3.49 -14.11
CA ASP A 433 -1.98 -4.16 -15.02
C ASP A 433 -1.36 -5.28 -15.89
N LEU A 434 -0.05 -5.39 -15.89
CA LEU A 434 0.73 -6.47 -16.51
C LEU A 434 1.36 -7.41 -15.49
N GLY A 435 0.89 -7.37 -14.25
CA GLY A 435 1.30 -8.20 -13.13
C GLY A 435 2.52 -7.74 -12.36
N LEU A 436 3.16 -6.62 -12.71
CA LEU A 436 4.41 -6.20 -12.07
C LEU A 436 4.15 -5.60 -10.68
N GLN A 437 4.96 -6.01 -9.70
CA GLN A 437 5.04 -5.37 -8.38
C GLN A 437 5.97 -4.15 -8.41
N HIS A 438 5.89 -3.30 -7.39
CA HIS A 438 6.87 -2.23 -7.16
C HIS A 438 8.30 -2.76 -7.17
N ASN A 439 9.24 -1.93 -7.60
CA ASN A 439 10.68 -2.26 -7.59
C ASN A 439 11.50 -1.14 -6.97
N PHE A 440 11.56 -1.10 -5.63
CA PHE A 440 12.22 -0.05 -4.82
C PHE A 440 13.74 -0.19 -4.69
N ILE A 441 14.38 -0.99 -5.53
CA ILE A 441 15.84 -1.04 -5.72
C ILE A 441 16.24 -0.53 -7.10
N GLY A 442 15.29 -0.19 -7.94
CA GLY A 442 15.49 0.28 -9.30
C GLY A 442 16.23 1.61 -9.41
N SER A 443 16.08 2.49 -8.41
CA SER A 443 16.80 3.76 -8.25
C SER A 443 18.32 3.58 -8.19
N MET A 444 18.80 2.45 -7.64
CA MET A 444 20.21 2.14 -7.43
C MET A 444 21.00 1.81 -8.71
N ALA A 445 20.31 1.71 -9.85
CA ALA A 445 20.94 1.28 -11.10
C ALA A 445 21.85 2.35 -11.74
N TYR A 446 21.60 3.64 -11.47
CA TYR A 446 22.22 4.74 -12.22
C TYR A 446 23.06 5.67 -11.34
N THR A 447 24.03 6.33 -11.97
CA THR A 447 24.87 7.33 -11.30
C THR A 447 24.22 8.72 -11.39
N ALA A 448 24.63 9.63 -10.51
CA ALA A 448 24.23 11.04 -10.59
C ALA A 448 24.53 11.68 -11.97
N LYS A 449 25.66 11.28 -12.60
CA LYS A 449 26.04 11.76 -13.93
C LYS A 449 25.09 11.28 -15.02
N ASP A 450 24.64 10.04 -14.92
CA ASP A 450 23.64 9.46 -15.84
C ASP A 450 22.33 10.23 -15.75
N LEU A 451 21.86 10.48 -14.53
CA LEU A 451 20.57 11.16 -14.27
C LEU A 451 20.59 12.67 -14.60
N GLN A 452 21.76 13.26 -14.69
CA GLN A 452 21.95 14.63 -15.20
C GLN A 452 21.94 14.71 -16.74
N SER A 453 22.07 13.59 -17.44
CA SER A 453 22.16 13.50 -18.88
C SER A 453 20.78 13.29 -19.52
N LYS A 454 20.28 14.30 -20.24
CA LYS A 454 19.02 14.19 -21.00
C LYS A 454 19.05 13.05 -22.03
N THR A 455 20.20 12.83 -22.70
CA THR A 455 20.37 11.72 -23.64
C THR A 455 20.24 10.36 -22.96
N PHE A 456 20.78 10.25 -21.74
CA PHE A 456 20.68 9.02 -20.97
C PHE A 456 19.25 8.77 -20.50
N THR A 457 18.62 9.75 -19.84
CA THR A 457 17.26 9.60 -19.28
C THR A 457 16.20 9.40 -20.36
N ASN A 458 16.32 10.03 -21.51
CA ASN A 458 15.45 9.77 -22.67
C ASN A 458 15.51 8.31 -23.17
N LYS A 459 16.62 7.59 -22.91
CA LYS A 459 16.81 6.20 -23.36
C LYS A 459 16.52 5.16 -22.31
N TYR A 460 16.88 5.44 -21.07
CA TYR A 460 16.87 4.45 -19.98
C TYR A 460 15.95 4.84 -18.80
N GLY A 461 15.41 6.07 -18.82
CA GLY A 461 14.63 6.59 -17.71
C GLY A 461 15.45 7.13 -16.56
N VAL A 462 14.80 7.42 -15.44
CA VAL A 462 15.44 7.90 -14.21
C VAL A 462 15.69 6.78 -13.18
N ALA A 463 15.07 5.62 -13.37
CA ALA A 463 15.28 4.37 -12.62
C ALA A 463 15.32 3.18 -13.60
N SER A 464 15.79 2.02 -13.15
CA SER A 464 15.83 0.81 -14.00
C SER A 464 14.43 0.22 -14.26
N SER A 465 13.42 0.66 -13.54
CA SER A 465 12.04 0.23 -13.67
C SER A 465 11.08 1.41 -13.56
N VAL A 466 9.99 1.35 -14.32
CA VAL A 466 8.83 2.25 -14.13
C VAL A 466 8.10 1.97 -12.81
N MET A 467 8.32 0.79 -12.21
CA MET A 467 7.71 0.37 -10.96
C MET A 467 8.41 0.92 -9.72
N GLU A 468 9.38 1.83 -9.90
CA GLU A 468 10.04 2.56 -8.83
C GLU A 468 9.25 3.81 -8.44
N TYR A 469 9.10 4.10 -7.13
CA TYR A 469 8.65 5.40 -6.65
C TYR A 469 9.77 6.43 -6.67
N ALA A 470 10.30 6.68 -7.87
CA ALA A 470 11.35 7.65 -8.06
C ALA A 470 10.84 9.07 -7.71
N PRO A 471 11.57 9.84 -6.90
CA PRO A 471 11.27 11.24 -6.68
C PRO A 471 11.56 12.06 -7.95
N ILE A 472 11.20 13.33 -7.92
CA ILE A 472 11.59 14.22 -9.03
C ILE A 472 13.12 14.23 -9.16
N ASN A 473 13.64 13.83 -10.31
CA ASN A 473 15.06 13.91 -10.64
C ASN A 473 15.46 15.38 -10.81
N LEU A 474 15.75 16.04 -9.69
CA LEU A 474 15.97 17.48 -9.63
C LEU A 474 17.42 17.78 -9.23
N TRP A 475 18.08 18.64 -10.01
CA TRP A 475 19.44 19.08 -9.76
C TRP A 475 19.51 20.61 -9.62
N PRO A 476 20.48 21.15 -8.84
CA PRO A 476 20.61 22.58 -8.65
C PRO A 476 20.78 23.36 -9.95
N LYS A 477 20.35 24.62 -9.99
CA LYS A 477 20.59 25.53 -11.12
C LYS A 477 22.07 25.56 -11.50
N GLY A 478 22.35 25.49 -12.81
CA GLY A 478 23.72 25.44 -13.34
C GLY A 478 24.30 24.04 -13.49
N THR A 479 23.65 23.01 -12.91
CA THR A 479 23.98 21.60 -13.16
C THR A 479 23.17 21.10 -14.37
N PRO A 480 23.72 20.20 -15.22
CA PRO A 480 22.93 19.56 -16.27
C PRO A 480 21.71 18.84 -15.68
N GLN A 481 20.63 18.74 -16.47
CA GLN A 481 19.35 18.20 -16.03
C GLN A 481 18.84 17.17 -17.04
N GLY A 482 18.62 15.93 -16.56
CA GLY A 482 17.91 14.91 -17.32
C GLY A 482 16.38 15.10 -17.25
N ASP A 483 15.63 14.07 -17.58
CA ASP A 483 14.17 14.08 -17.37
C ASP A 483 13.85 14.20 -15.89
N TYR A 484 12.75 14.87 -15.58
CA TYR A 484 12.29 15.03 -14.19
C TYR A 484 11.65 13.77 -13.63
N VAL A 485 11.02 12.98 -14.47
CA VAL A 485 10.26 11.77 -14.11
C VAL A 485 10.55 10.64 -15.11
N GLN A 486 10.09 9.45 -14.81
CA GLN A 486 10.23 8.27 -15.66
C GLN A 486 9.30 8.36 -16.88
N LEU A 487 9.86 8.45 -18.08
CA LEU A 487 9.08 8.64 -19.32
C LEU A 487 9.15 7.44 -20.28
N VAL A 488 10.00 6.47 -20.00
CA VAL A 488 10.25 5.28 -20.83
C VAL A 488 10.43 4.05 -19.95
N LEU A 489 10.25 2.86 -20.51
CA LEU A 489 10.53 1.61 -19.80
C LEU A 489 12.04 1.51 -19.47
N GLY A 490 12.35 1.13 -18.27
CA GLY A 490 13.70 0.83 -17.83
C GLY A 490 14.16 -0.60 -18.24
N PRO A 491 15.44 -0.92 -18.12
CA PRO A 491 15.96 -2.26 -18.45
C PRO A 491 15.29 -3.39 -17.67
N TYR A 492 14.94 -3.15 -16.42
CA TYR A 492 14.22 -4.13 -15.59
C TYR A 492 12.85 -4.47 -16.15
N ASP A 493 12.10 -3.49 -16.66
CA ASP A 493 10.75 -3.71 -17.18
C ASP A 493 10.78 -4.67 -18.38
N TYR A 494 11.74 -4.49 -19.29
CA TYR A 494 11.97 -5.44 -20.40
C TYR A 494 12.34 -6.84 -19.90
N TYR A 495 13.11 -6.91 -18.84
CA TYR A 495 13.53 -8.17 -18.23
C TYR A 495 12.36 -8.90 -17.56
N ALA A 496 11.56 -8.18 -16.80
CA ALA A 496 10.38 -8.72 -16.13
C ALA A 496 9.33 -9.19 -17.15
N ILE A 497 9.03 -8.39 -18.18
CA ILE A 497 8.13 -8.81 -19.28
C ILE A 497 8.66 -10.04 -19.99
N HIS A 498 9.99 -10.17 -20.20
CA HIS A 498 10.56 -11.39 -20.79
C HIS A 498 10.34 -12.60 -19.88
N TYR A 499 10.51 -12.48 -18.58
CA TYR A 499 10.21 -13.56 -17.64
C TYR A 499 8.71 -13.92 -17.65
N GLY A 500 7.83 -12.94 -17.50
CA GLY A 500 6.39 -13.14 -17.38
C GLY A 500 5.74 -13.71 -18.66
N TYR A 501 6.22 -13.29 -19.84
CA TYR A 501 5.50 -13.51 -21.10
C TYR A 501 6.35 -14.17 -22.21
N GLY A 502 7.64 -14.36 -21.99
CA GLY A 502 8.53 -15.01 -22.98
C GLY A 502 8.11 -16.44 -23.26
N TYR A 503 8.15 -16.84 -24.53
CA TYR A 503 7.82 -18.19 -24.95
C TYR A 503 8.93 -19.19 -24.57
N VAL A 504 8.54 -20.30 -23.91
CA VAL A 504 9.43 -21.42 -23.58
C VAL A 504 9.14 -22.60 -24.49
N PRO A 505 10.02 -22.88 -25.46
CA PRO A 505 9.76 -23.95 -26.44
C PRO A 505 9.61 -25.33 -25.81
N GLY A 506 8.53 -26.04 -26.19
CA GLY A 506 8.28 -27.43 -25.79
C GLY A 506 7.73 -27.63 -24.39
N ALA A 507 7.58 -26.55 -23.57
CA ALA A 507 6.90 -26.63 -22.29
C ALA A 507 5.37 -26.69 -22.51
N THR A 508 4.69 -27.61 -21.82
CA THR A 508 3.24 -27.77 -21.78
C THR A 508 2.68 -27.72 -20.36
N THR A 509 3.54 -27.51 -19.35
CA THR A 509 3.18 -27.32 -17.95
C THR A 509 4.09 -26.30 -17.31
N ALA A 510 3.61 -25.61 -16.28
CA ALA A 510 4.37 -24.62 -15.52
C ALA A 510 5.73 -25.16 -14.99
N ARG A 511 5.75 -26.43 -14.54
CA ARG A 511 6.98 -27.07 -14.06
C ARG A 511 8.01 -27.33 -15.15
N GLN A 512 7.59 -27.55 -16.40
CA GLN A 512 8.51 -27.74 -17.52
C GLN A 512 9.20 -26.45 -17.93
N GLU A 513 8.65 -25.28 -17.61
CA GLU A 513 9.26 -23.97 -17.85
C GLU A 513 10.41 -23.66 -16.87
N LEU A 514 10.39 -24.20 -15.63
CA LEU A 514 11.28 -23.83 -14.53
C LEU A 514 12.77 -23.80 -14.88
N PRO A 515 13.36 -24.78 -15.60
CA PRO A 515 14.81 -24.74 -15.91
C PRO A 515 15.19 -23.55 -16.79
N VAL A 516 14.27 -23.08 -17.63
CA VAL A 516 14.47 -21.91 -18.49
C VAL A 516 14.25 -20.62 -17.69
N LEU A 517 13.16 -20.57 -16.93
CA LEU A 517 12.81 -19.41 -16.11
C LEU A 517 13.88 -19.10 -15.07
N ARG A 518 14.40 -20.10 -14.34
CA ARG A 518 15.51 -19.94 -13.40
C ARG A 518 16.75 -19.35 -14.05
N ARG A 519 17.07 -19.78 -15.28
CA ARG A 519 18.20 -19.22 -16.03
C ARG A 519 17.93 -17.77 -16.45
N TRP A 520 16.69 -17.40 -16.78
CA TRP A 520 16.35 -16.02 -17.05
C TRP A 520 16.47 -15.18 -15.77
N ALA A 521 15.95 -15.67 -14.65
CA ALA A 521 16.00 -14.97 -13.36
C ALA A 521 17.41 -14.82 -12.76
N SER A 522 18.39 -15.63 -13.21
CA SER A 522 19.76 -15.64 -12.64
C SER A 522 20.57 -14.36 -12.84
N ARG A 523 20.04 -13.34 -13.52
CA ARG A 523 20.69 -12.04 -13.76
C ARG A 523 20.46 -11.01 -12.65
N TRP A 524 19.82 -11.38 -11.58
CA TRP A 524 19.48 -10.47 -10.46
C TRP A 524 20.71 -9.74 -9.88
N THR A 525 21.91 -10.31 -9.95
CA THR A 525 23.16 -9.67 -9.47
C THR A 525 23.56 -8.41 -10.25
N ASP A 526 23.10 -8.26 -11.50
CA ASP A 526 23.29 -7.04 -12.28
C ASP A 526 22.41 -5.93 -11.71
N PRO A 527 22.95 -4.76 -11.32
CA PRO A 527 22.17 -3.68 -10.72
C PRO A 527 20.96 -3.23 -11.53
N THR A 528 20.99 -3.38 -12.87
CA THR A 528 19.88 -2.98 -13.73
C THR A 528 18.71 -3.95 -13.76
N TYR A 529 18.89 -5.16 -13.18
CA TYR A 529 17.88 -6.23 -13.14
C TYR A 529 17.51 -6.65 -11.72
N ARG A 530 17.97 -5.93 -10.72
CA ARG A 530 17.59 -6.20 -9.33
C ARG A 530 16.13 -5.92 -9.09
N PHE A 531 15.59 -6.71 -8.19
CA PHE A 531 14.23 -6.57 -7.70
C PHE A 531 14.21 -6.63 -6.18
N ALA A 532 13.49 -5.72 -5.58
CA ALA A 532 13.08 -5.70 -4.18
C ALA A 532 11.83 -4.80 -4.06
N SER A 533 10.87 -5.15 -3.21
CA SER A 533 9.54 -4.60 -3.23
C SER A 533 9.07 -4.09 -1.85
N ASP A 534 7.77 -3.97 -1.69
CA ASP A 534 7.06 -3.43 -0.53
C ASP A 534 7.47 -4.13 0.77
N GLU A 535 7.61 -5.46 0.77
CA GLU A 535 8.04 -6.24 1.93
C GLU A 535 9.45 -5.88 2.43
N ASP A 536 10.29 -5.33 1.56
CA ASP A 536 11.65 -4.93 1.89
C ASP A 536 11.75 -3.51 2.46
N THR A 537 10.70 -2.66 2.34
CA THR A 537 10.79 -1.23 2.69
C THR A 537 9.57 -0.63 3.38
N MET A 538 8.34 -1.14 3.19
CA MET A 538 7.13 -0.50 3.76
C MET A 538 6.92 -0.76 5.24
N PHE A 539 7.59 -1.75 5.83
CA PHE A 539 7.43 -2.08 7.24
C PHE A 539 8.38 -1.27 8.12
N ALA A 540 7.81 -0.42 8.99
CA ALA A 540 8.54 0.35 9.98
C ALA A 540 9.07 -0.52 11.16
N ASN A 541 9.77 0.13 12.10
CA ASN A 541 10.24 -0.46 13.37
C ASN A 541 11.28 -1.58 13.19
N GLY A 542 12.19 -1.42 12.25
CA GLY A 542 13.35 -2.29 12.06
C GLY A 542 13.12 -3.49 11.13
N HIS A 543 11.97 -3.60 10.49
CA HIS A 543 11.70 -4.65 9.50
C HIS A 543 12.46 -4.43 8.19
N ALA A 544 12.54 -3.20 7.69
CA ALA A 544 13.35 -2.85 6.53
C ALA A 544 14.85 -2.92 6.90
N ILE A 545 15.61 -3.77 6.23
CA ILE A 545 17.02 -4.03 6.60
C ILE A 545 18.02 -3.62 5.53
N ASP A 546 17.62 -3.56 4.26
CA ASP A 546 18.50 -3.25 3.14
C ASP A 546 18.43 -1.77 2.78
N PRO A 547 19.48 -0.97 3.04
CA PRO A 547 19.46 0.46 2.75
C PRO A 547 19.46 0.82 1.25
N ARG A 548 19.51 -0.16 0.36
CA ARG A 548 19.39 0.03 -1.09
C ARG A 548 17.93 -0.01 -1.55
N VAL A 549 17.02 -0.49 -0.70
CA VAL A 549 15.60 -0.63 -1.02
C VAL A 549 14.85 0.48 -0.31
N GLN A 550 14.54 1.53 -1.04
CA GLN A 550 13.91 2.72 -0.47
C GLN A 550 12.99 3.40 -1.49
N MET A 551 11.88 3.91 -1.01
CA MET A 551 11.01 4.79 -1.80
C MET A 551 11.59 6.21 -1.83
N PHE A 552 11.45 6.89 -2.95
CA PHE A 552 11.78 8.31 -3.12
C PHE A 552 13.27 8.64 -2.96
N ASP A 553 14.13 7.71 -3.34
CA ASP A 553 15.58 7.92 -3.49
C ASP A 553 15.99 7.89 -4.96
N LEU A 554 17.19 8.35 -5.25
CA LEU A 554 17.82 8.25 -6.57
C LEU A 554 19.32 8.05 -6.45
N THR A 555 19.88 7.47 -7.49
CA THR A 555 21.28 7.18 -7.71
C THR A 555 21.81 6.01 -6.88
N ASN A 556 22.89 5.39 -7.40
CA ASN A 556 23.63 4.35 -6.67
C ASN A 556 24.34 4.86 -5.40
N HIS A 557 24.16 6.13 -5.06
CA HIS A 557 24.61 6.77 -3.82
C HIS A 557 23.51 7.63 -3.21
N PRO A 558 22.41 7.04 -2.71
CA PRO A 558 21.20 7.77 -2.28
C PRO A 558 21.48 8.80 -1.20
N LEU A 559 22.35 8.51 -0.22
CA LEU A 559 22.69 9.48 0.82
C LEU A 559 23.41 10.73 0.26
N ALA A 560 24.29 10.55 -0.75
CA ALA A 560 24.93 11.69 -1.40
C ALA A 560 23.93 12.55 -2.19
N TRP A 561 22.99 11.91 -2.89
CA TRP A 561 21.90 12.58 -3.57
C TRP A 561 20.99 13.33 -2.57
N CYS A 562 20.59 12.69 -1.48
CA CYS A 562 19.82 13.32 -0.41
C CYS A 562 20.54 14.54 0.18
N GLY A 563 21.86 14.49 0.37
CA GLY A 563 22.64 15.65 0.81
C GLY A 563 22.54 16.84 -0.15
N VAL A 564 22.42 16.61 -1.46
CA VAL A 564 22.17 17.67 -2.46
C VAL A 564 20.75 18.19 -2.32
N GLN A 565 19.76 17.31 -2.22
CA GLN A 565 18.34 17.67 -2.08
C GLN A 565 18.11 18.51 -0.81
N MET A 566 18.62 18.08 0.34
CA MET A 566 18.45 18.79 1.62
C MET A 566 18.96 20.22 1.54
N ARG A 567 20.17 20.43 0.98
CA ARG A 567 20.71 21.80 0.82
C ARG A 567 19.85 22.65 -0.10
N MET A 568 19.35 22.06 -1.20
CA MET A 568 18.51 22.75 -2.16
C MET A 568 17.15 23.10 -1.56
N MET A 569 16.48 22.17 -0.89
CA MET A 569 15.18 22.37 -0.25
C MET A 569 15.26 23.38 0.90
N HIS A 570 16.30 23.30 1.75
CA HIS A 570 16.53 24.28 2.79
C HIS A 570 16.74 25.69 2.21
N GLY A 571 17.45 25.80 1.08
CA GLY A 571 17.58 27.07 0.34
C GLY A 571 16.25 27.60 -0.19
N LEU A 572 15.37 26.72 -0.71
CA LEU A 572 14.04 27.10 -1.16
C LEU A 572 13.16 27.58 -0.01
N MET A 573 13.13 26.86 1.10
CA MET A 573 12.39 27.26 2.31
C MET A 573 12.78 28.65 2.79
N ASN A 574 14.07 28.95 2.85
CA ASN A 574 14.58 30.26 3.28
C ASN A 574 14.43 31.39 2.25
N ALA A 575 13.95 31.11 1.06
CA ALA A 575 13.74 32.08 -0.02
C ALA A 575 12.26 32.24 -0.41
N VAL A 576 11.34 31.67 0.36
CA VAL A 576 9.90 31.68 0.05
C VAL A 576 9.37 33.10 -0.03
N ASP A 577 9.70 33.97 0.95
CA ASP A 577 9.28 35.38 1.04
C ASP A 577 9.67 36.24 -0.18
N ARG A 578 10.66 35.82 -0.95
CA ARG A 578 11.10 36.54 -2.17
C ARG A 578 10.23 36.24 -3.39
N ARG A 579 9.41 35.22 -3.35
CA ARG A 579 8.65 34.72 -4.49
C ARG A 579 7.15 34.58 -4.21
N PHE A 580 6.78 34.36 -2.95
CA PHE A 580 5.42 34.07 -2.50
C PHE A 580 5.09 34.82 -1.20
N PRO A 581 3.86 35.35 -1.03
CA PRO A 581 2.86 35.44 -2.10
C PRO A 581 3.22 36.53 -3.12
N ARG A 582 2.67 36.41 -4.33
CA ARG A 582 2.74 37.50 -5.31
C ARG A 582 1.74 38.61 -4.92
N PRO A 583 1.95 39.85 -5.39
CA PRO A 583 0.99 40.91 -5.13
C PRO A 583 -0.44 40.50 -5.48
N GLY A 584 -1.36 40.64 -4.52
CA GLY A 584 -2.76 40.22 -4.66
C GLY A 584 -3.05 38.76 -4.32
N GLN A 585 -2.05 37.96 -3.97
CA GLN A 585 -2.24 36.58 -3.49
C GLN A 585 -2.29 36.49 -1.96
N PRO A 586 -3.00 35.53 -1.38
CA PRO A 586 -3.03 35.30 0.06
C PRO A 586 -1.70 34.72 0.57
N TYR A 587 -1.38 34.94 1.85
CA TYR A 587 -0.20 34.40 2.51
C TYR A 587 -0.20 32.86 2.59
N ASP A 588 -1.34 32.24 2.44
CA ASP A 588 -1.49 30.80 2.31
C ASP A 588 -0.65 30.19 1.16
N ASP A 589 -0.43 30.94 0.09
CA ASP A 589 0.45 30.56 -1.02
C ASP A 589 1.92 30.43 -0.60
N ALA A 590 2.40 31.33 0.30
CA ALA A 590 3.73 31.22 0.89
C ALA A 590 3.85 29.99 1.78
N ARG A 591 2.81 29.68 2.56
CA ARG A 591 2.76 28.47 3.38
C ARG A 591 2.86 27.20 2.52
N ARG A 592 2.08 27.09 1.44
CA ARG A 592 2.16 25.95 0.51
C ARG A 592 3.55 25.84 -0.13
N ALA A 593 4.14 26.97 -0.55
CA ALA A 593 5.48 27.03 -1.11
C ALA A 593 6.59 26.66 -0.13
N PHE A 594 6.35 26.77 1.18
CA PHE A 594 7.25 26.32 2.23
C PHE A 594 7.10 24.82 2.53
N MET A 595 5.86 24.34 2.66
CA MET A 595 5.57 22.96 3.07
C MET A 595 6.04 21.94 2.05
N MET A 596 6.01 22.26 0.74
CA MET A 596 6.43 21.32 -0.29
C MET A 596 7.95 21.04 -0.25
N PRO A 597 8.87 22.02 -0.25
CA PRO A 597 10.29 21.75 -0.04
C PRO A 597 10.59 21.11 1.33
N LEU A 598 9.84 21.45 2.39
CA LEU A 598 9.98 20.83 3.70
C LEU A 598 9.73 19.32 3.64
N TYR A 599 8.67 18.88 2.97
CA TYR A 599 8.37 17.48 2.76
C TYR A 599 9.52 16.71 2.07
N TYR A 600 10.11 17.27 1.01
CA TYR A 600 11.29 16.67 0.35
C TYR A 600 12.53 16.68 1.24
N TYR A 601 12.69 17.70 2.07
CA TYR A 601 13.77 17.78 3.05
C TYR A 601 13.67 16.67 4.08
N GLU A 602 12.50 16.50 4.71
CA GLU A 602 12.24 15.50 5.74
C GLU A 602 12.52 14.08 5.24
N ARG A 603 12.00 13.71 4.07
CA ARG A 603 12.27 12.40 3.48
C ARG A 603 13.76 12.11 3.32
N CYS A 604 14.52 13.07 2.83
CA CYS A 604 15.97 12.92 2.70
C CYS A 604 16.71 12.95 4.05
N ALA A 605 16.19 13.62 5.05
CA ALA A 605 16.79 13.69 6.38
C ALA A 605 16.56 12.39 7.19
N GLU A 606 15.47 11.67 6.94
CA GLU A 606 15.13 10.41 7.61
C GLU A 606 15.79 9.18 6.95
N MET A 607 16.03 9.23 5.65
CA MET A 607 16.57 8.11 4.85
C MET A 607 17.84 7.45 5.44
N PRO A 608 18.82 8.16 6.03
CA PRO A 608 20.00 7.52 6.60
C PRO A 608 19.71 6.55 7.74
N ALA A 609 18.50 6.62 8.38
CA ALA A 609 18.11 5.70 9.45
C ALA A 609 18.13 4.24 8.98
N HIS A 610 17.74 3.95 7.75
CA HIS A 610 17.72 2.60 7.19
C HIS A 610 19.12 2.00 6.98
N THR A 611 20.16 2.84 6.98
CA THR A 611 21.55 2.36 6.90
C THR A 611 22.03 1.85 8.25
N ILE A 612 21.53 2.39 9.37
CA ILE A 612 21.99 2.13 10.72
C ILE A 612 21.77 0.65 11.12
N GLY A 613 22.86 -0.09 11.26
CA GLY A 613 22.81 -1.52 11.54
C GLY A 613 22.15 -2.35 10.44
N GLY A 614 22.17 -1.87 9.21
CA GLY A 614 21.54 -2.53 8.07
C GLY A 614 22.33 -3.74 7.56
N GLU A 615 21.66 -4.56 6.76
CA GLU A 615 22.25 -5.67 6.01
C GLU A 615 21.76 -5.63 4.56
N TYR A 616 22.67 -5.80 3.61
CA TYR A 616 22.33 -5.96 2.19
C TYR A 616 21.78 -7.36 1.97
N LEU A 617 20.57 -7.44 1.39
CA LEU A 617 19.89 -8.69 1.10
C LEU A 617 20.08 -9.09 -0.37
N SER A 618 20.50 -10.33 -0.63
CA SER A 618 20.62 -10.86 -1.98
C SER A 618 19.55 -11.92 -2.23
N ARG A 619 18.75 -11.72 -3.28
CA ARG A 619 17.80 -12.72 -3.77
C ARG A 619 18.42 -13.70 -4.77
N ALA A 620 19.73 -13.53 -5.10
CA ALA A 620 20.45 -14.45 -5.98
C ALA A 620 20.52 -15.86 -5.38
N GLU A 621 20.25 -16.87 -6.19
CA GLU A 621 20.42 -18.28 -5.80
C GLU A 621 21.89 -18.71 -5.82
N LYS A 622 22.20 -19.74 -5.03
CA LYS A 622 23.55 -20.32 -5.05
C LYS A 622 23.87 -20.88 -6.43
N GLY A 623 24.91 -20.28 -7.07
CA GLY A 623 25.35 -20.65 -8.41
C GLY A 623 24.94 -19.64 -9.49
N ASP A 624 24.15 -18.64 -9.17
CA ASP A 624 23.88 -17.53 -10.09
C ASP A 624 25.18 -16.76 -10.41
N PRO A 625 25.34 -16.23 -11.62
CA PRO A 625 26.51 -15.44 -11.96
C PRO A 625 26.71 -14.25 -11.01
N GLY A 626 27.85 -14.18 -10.33
CA GLY A 626 28.14 -13.10 -9.38
C GLY A 626 27.43 -13.22 -8.02
N ALA A 627 26.77 -14.34 -7.72
CA ALA A 627 26.14 -14.55 -6.43
C ALA A 627 27.18 -14.55 -5.30
N GLY A 628 26.90 -13.74 -4.27
CA GLY A 628 27.62 -13.68 -3.00
C GLY A 628 26.82 -14.32 -1.87
N PRO A 629 27.18 -14.06 -0.61
CA PRO A 629 26.38 -14.42 0.53
C PRO A 629 25.01 -13.75 0.46
N PRO A 630 23.91 -14.41 0.93
CA PRO A 630 22.58 -13.84 0.92
C PRO A 630 22.44 -12.61 1.82
N LEU A 631 23.26 -12.51 2.88
CA LEU A 631 23.33 -11.37 3.79
C LEU A 631 24.75 -10.81 3.82
N GLN A 632 24.86 -9.50 3.76
CA GLN A 632 26.12 -8.77 3.92
C GLN A 632 25.86 -7.52 4.77
N ALA A 633 26.53 -7.39 5.90
CA ALA A 633 26.35 -6.24 6.76
C ALA A 633 26.78 -4.92 6.09
N VAL A 634 26.11 -3.85 6.42
CA VAL A 634 26.60 -2.49 6.23
C VAL A 634 27.88 -2.34 7.05
N SER A 635 28.91 -1.76 6.46
CA SER A 635 30.16 -1.56 7.18
C SER A 635 30.04 -0.43 8.22
N ARG A 636 30.79 -0.54 9.34
CA ARG A 636 30.82 0.50 10.38
C ARG A 636 31.13 1.91 9.82
N GLY A 637 31.93 1.99 8.77
CA GLY A 637 32.23 3.26 8.11
C GLY A 637 31.03 3.85 7.34
N GLN A 638 30.13 3.00 6.81
CA GLN A 638 28.89 3.43 6.17
C GLN A 638 27.88 3.87 7.22
N ASP A 639 27.72 3.11 8.30
CA ASP A 639 26.89 3.49 9.44
C ASP A 639 27.31 4.86 10.02
N LEU A 640 28.62 5.08 10.18
CA LEU A 640 29.11 6.36 10.67
C LEU A 640 28.82 7.52 9.71
N ARG A 641 28.90 7.32 8.41
CA ARG A 641 28.51 8.35 7.41
C ARG A 641 27.00 8.65 7.48
N ALA A 642 26.18 7.63 7.58
CA ALA A 642 24.73 7.78 7.76
C ALA A 642 24.42 8.53 9.05
N TRP A 643 25.10 8.16 10.16
CA TRP A 643 24.97 8.84 11.42
C TRP A 643 25.35 10.34 11.34
N HIS A 644 26.45 10.67 10.68
CA HIS A 644 26.82 12.09 10.50
C HIS A 644 25.76 12.88 9.72
N MET A 645 25.10 12.24 8.79
CA MET A 645 24.03 12.88 8.05
C MET A 645 22.78 13.09 8.93
N LEU A 646 22.41 12.12 9.77
CA LEU A 646 21.36 12.27 10.79
C LEU A 646 21.73 13.39 11.79
N ALA A 647 22.95 13.37 12.31
CA ALA A 647 23.44 14.34 13.29
C ALA A 647 23.37 15.78 12.78
N THR A 648 23.76 16.01 11.52
CA THR A 648 23.83 17.36 10.94
C THR A 648 22.54 17.80 10.24
N GLY A 649 21.78 16.88 9.68
CA GLY A 649 20.59 17.15 8.84
C GLY A 649 19.26 16.96 9.55
N LEU A 650 19.23 16.24 10.68
CA LEU A 650 17.99 15.93 11.39
C LEU A 650 18.06 16.29 12.89
N PHE A 651 19.13 15.82 13.58
CA PHE A 651 19.25 15.95 15.05
C PHE A 651 19.81 17.27 15.53
N SER A 652 20.27 18.16 14.64
CA SER A 652 20.74 19.49 14.99
C SER A 652 19.62 20.52 14.81
N GLY A 653 19.40 21.39 15.81
CA GLY A 653 18.49 22.53 15.66
C GLY A 653 18.87 23.46 14.49
N ALA A 654 20.16 23.53 14.15
CA ALA A 654 20.63 24.31 13.00
C ALA A 654 20.07 23.83 11.66
N ALA A 655 19.73 22.54 11.52
CA ALA A 655 19.14 21.93 10.31
C ALA A 655 17.72 22.48 10.04
N TRP A 656 17.01 22.86 11.07
CA TRP A 656 15.64 23.36 11.05
C TRP A 656 15.53 24.88 11.11
N ARG A 657 16.66 25.57 11.07
CA ARG A 657 16.68 27.04 11.20
C ARG A 657 16.17 27.69 9.93
N VAL A 658 15.06 28.38 10.05
CA VAL A 658 14.42 29.20 9.02
C VAL A 658 14.43 30.66 9.45
N ALA A 659 14.60 31.56 8.48
CA ALA A 659 14.62 32.99 8.79
C ALA A 659 13.30 33.42 9.48
N PRO A 660 13.36 34.17 10.58
CA PRO A 660 12.17 34.60 11.31
C PRO A 660 11.19 35.42 10.47
N SER A 661 11.66 36.16 9.46
CA SER A 661 10.79 36.87 8.49
C SER A 661 9.92 35.88 7.72
N VAL A 662 10.52 34.80 7.22
CA VAL A 662 9.78 33.75 6.47
C VAL A 662 8.72 33.12 7.37
N LEU A 663 9.10 32.65 8.57
CA LEU A 663 8.16 31.97 9.48
C LEU A 663 6.94 32.84 9.85
N ARG A 664 7.12 34.16 9.97
CA ARG A 664 6.01 35.10 10.27
C ARG A 664 5.01 35.24 9.12
N ASP A 665 5.44 35.00 7.89
CA ASP A 665 4.60 35.10 6.72
C ASP A 665 3.86 33.80 6.39
N LEU A 666 4.17 32.68 7.11
CA LEU A 666 3.55 31.38 6.88
C LEU A 666 2.27 31.21 7.70
N THR A 667 1.17 31.72 7.19
CA THR A 667 -0.13 31.63 7.87
C THR A 667 -1.23 31.12 6.97
N TYR A 668 -2.36 30.74 7.54
CA TYR A 668 -3.58 30.45 6.80
C TYR A 668 -4.35 31.73 6.53
N SER A 669 -4.86 31.86 5.30
CA SER A 669 -5.77 32.95 4.91
C SER A 669 -7.23 32.60 5.13
N GLU A 670 -7.55 31.32 5.19
CA GLU A 670 -8.91 30.84 5.32
C GLU A 670 -9.28 30.68 6.79
N VAL A 671 -10.37 31.32 7.18
CA VAL A 671 -11.12 30.89 8.35
C VAL A 671 -11.84 29.63 7.93
N SER A 672 -11.40 28.46 8.39
CA SER A 672 -12.11 27.22 8.08
C SER A 672 -13.49 27.28 8.70
N SER A 673 -14.47 27.69 7.94
CA SER A 673 -15.87 27.51 8.22
C SER A 673 -16.28 26.16 7.70
N LEU A 674 -15.98 25.07 8.38
CA LEU A 674 -16.54 23.80 7.99
C LEU A 674 -17.75 23.51 8.84
N SER A 675 -18.89 23.49 8.17
CA SER A 675 -20.04 22.82 8.69
C SER A 675 -19.79 21.31 8.63
N VAL A 676 -19.49 20.71 9.72
CA VAL A 676 -19.50 19.27 9.85
C VAL A 676 -20.89 18.85 10.30
N GLY A 677 -21.58 18.03 9.52
CA GLY A 677 -22.88 17.46 9.87
C GLY A 677 -23.99 18.50 10.02
N GLY A 678 -23.98 19.58 9.23
CA GLY A 678 -25.06 20.59 9.24
C GLY A 678 -25.11 21.47 10.50
N SER A 679 -24.13 21.37 11.38
CA SER A 679 -23.95 22.25 12.52
C SER A 679 -22.98 23.39 12.17
N TRP A 680 -23.35 24.62 12.48
CA TRP A 680 -22.45 25.79 12.44
C TRP A 680 -21.45 25.69 13.60
N ALA A 681 -20.52 24.74 13.50
CA ALA A 681 -19.43 24.66 14.46
C ALA A 681 -18.20 25.31 13.84
N TYR A 682 -17.73 26.36 14.45
CA TYR A 682 -16.39 26.89 14.19
C TYR A 682 -15.41 25.92 14.82
N ALA A 683 -14.83 25.01 14.03
CA ALA A 683 -13.64 24.31 14.48
C ALA A 683 -12.50 25.32 14.50
N PRO A 684 -11.88 25.61 15.65
CA PRO A 684 -10.73 26.50 15.68
C PRO A 684 -9.63 25.85 14.84
N VAL A 685 -9.01 26.62 13.95
CA VAL A 685 -7.74 26.22 13.34
C VAL A 685 -6.77 25.96 14.48
N PRO A 686 -6.21 24.76 14.63
CA PRO A 686 -5.38 24.42 15.80
C PRO A 686 -4.19 25.40 15.98
N ARG A 687 -3.60 25.83 14.86
CA ARG A 687 -2.54 26.85 14.80
C ARG A 687 -2.59 27.61 13.48
N HIS A 688 -2.37 28.93 13.54
CA HIS A 688 -2.28 29.76 12.34
C HIS A 688 -0.87 29.79 11.72
N ASP A 689 0.15 29.44 12.48
CA ASP A 689 1.57 29.42 12.07
C ASP A 689 2.04 28.00 11.69
N VAL A 690 3.25 27.90 11.14
CA VAL A 690 3.94 26.62 10.91
C VAL A 690 4.73 26.25 12.16
N PRO A 691 4.39 25.12 12.83
CA PRO A 691 5.04 24.71 14.08
C PRO A 691 6.37 24.00 13.81
N ILE A 692 7.37 24.70 13.30
CA ILE A 692 8.64 24.11 12.85
C ILE A 692 9.34 23.26 13.92
N VAL A 693 9.24 23.64 15.19
CA VAL A 693 9.83 22.90 16.32
C VAL A 693 9.11 21.57 16.55
N GLU A 694 7.80 21.54 16.38
CA GLU A 694 6.98 20.35 16.51
C GLU A 694 7.20 19.39 15.32
N ILE A 695 7.27 19.93 14.10
CA ILE A 695 7.57 19.19 12.87
C ILE A 695 8.96 18.54 12.99
N ALA A 696 9.98 19.30 13.38
CA ALA A 696 11.31 18.76 13.63
C ALA A 696 11.28 17.64 14.67
N GLY A 697 10.54 17.84 15.78
CA GLY A 697 10.39 16.84 16.83
C GLY A 697 9.70 15.55 16.33
N ALA A 698 8.72 15.65 15.44
CA ALA A 698 8.05 14.50 14.84
C ALA A 698 9.01 13.68 13.96
N ALA A 699 9.74 14.32 13.04
CA ALA A 699 10.75 13.68 12.20
C ALA A 699 11.88 13.04 13.02
N GLN A 700 12.39 13.75 14.04
CA GLN A 700 13.41 13.22 14.95
C GLN A 700 12.90 11.98 15.71
N ASN A 701 11.66 11.99 16.19
CA ASN A 701 11.06 10.86 16.89
C ASN A 701 10.81 9.66 15.95
N ALA A 702 10.43 9.88 14.70
CA ALA A 702 10.27 8.82 13.70
C ALA A 702 11.60 8.05 13.52
N VAL A 703 12.71 8.77 13.31
CA VAL A 703 14.04 8.15 13.20
C VAL A 703 14.47 7.46 14.50
N LEU A 704 14.24 8.07 15.66
CA LEU A 704 14.55 7.41 16.94
C LEU A 704 13.70 6.14 17.16
N ASN A 705 12.47 6.10 16.66
CA ASN A 705 11.64 4.90 16.71
C ASN A 705 12.24 3.77 15.86
N GLU A 706 12.78 4.09 14.71
CA GLU A 706 13.38 3.13 13.78
C GLU A 706 14.72 2.59 14.31
N ILE A 707 15.67 3.46 14.63
CA ILE A 707 17.03 3.03 15.03
C ILE A 707 17.10 2.41 16.43
N PHE A 708 16.12 2.66 17.28
CA PHE A 708 15.98 2.04 18.61
C PHE A 708 14.81 1.04 18.68
N ALA A 709 14.29 0.59 17.55
CA ALA A 709 13.31 -0.50 17.53
C ALA A 709 13.93 -1.80 18.07
N PRO A 710 13.18 -2.67 18.77
CA PRO A 710 13.72 -3.94 19.25
C PRO A 710 14.39 -4.77 18.17
N LEU A 711 13.82 -4.87 16.97
CA LEU A 711 14.39 -5.61 15.84
C LEU A 711 15.72 -5.02 15.36
N THR A 712 15.82 -3.69 15.26
CA THR A 712 17.07 -2.99 14.89
C THR A 712 18.15 -3.27 15.92
N LEU A 713 17.81 -3.16 17.22
CA LEU A 713 18.75 -3.44 18.29
C LEU A 713 19.22 -4.91 18.31
N GLN A 714 18.31 -5.88 18.11
CA GLN A 714 18.65 -7.29 17.99
C GLN A 714 19.60 -7.53 16.81
N ARG A 715 19.29 -6.97 15.65
CA ARG A 715 20.12 -7.10 14.45
C ARG A 715 21.53 -6.58 14.71
N ILE A 716 21.67 -5.38 15.29
CA ILE A 716 22.97 -4.79 15.63
C ILE A 716 23.75 -5.68 16.61
N ASP A 717 23.07 -6.25 17.62
CA ASP A 717 23.66 -7.17 18.59
C ASP A 717 24.18 -8.45 17.90
N ASP A 718 23.37 -9.02 17.01
CA ASP A 718 23.71 -10.22 16.22
C ASP A 718 24.85 -10.00 15.21
N LEU A 719 25.08 -8.77 14.71
CA LEU A 719 26.18 -8.48 13.80
C LEU A 719 27.53 -8.90 14.41
N GLY A 720 27.70 -8.76 15.72
CA GLY A 720 28.90 -9.17 16.44
C GLY A 720 29.16 -10.68 16.42
N THR A 721 28.16 -11.50 16.17
CA THR A 721 28.27 -12.98 16.04
C THR A 721 28.52 -13.41 14.60
N LYS A 722 28.00 -12.63 13.62
CA LYS A 722 28.07 -12.95 12.18
C LYS A 722 29.35 -12.45 11.52
N TYR A 723 29.90 -11.32 12.01
CA TYR A 723 31.00 -10.61 11.33
C TYR A 723 32.19 -10.31 12.26
N PRO A 724 33.41 -10.07 11.71
CA PRO A 724 34.57 -9.72 12.51
C PRO A 724 34.37 -8.45 13.34
N ARG A 725 34.88 -8.44 14.57
CA ARG A 725 34.77 -7.26 15.46
C ARG A 725 35.33 -6.00 14.79
N GLY A 726 34.57 -4.89 14.89
CA GLY A 726 34.93 -3.59 14.36
C GLY A 726 34.70 -3.41 12.85
N SER A 727 34.28 -4.46 12.11
CA SER A 727 33.88 -4.33 10.71
C SER A 727 32.46 -3.76 10.56
N THR A 728 31.61 -4.02 11.53
CA THR A 728 30.22 -3.55 11.64
C THR A 728 30.05 -2.66 12.86
N MET A 729 28.97 -1.89 12.92
CA MET A 729 28.63 -1.16 14.13
C MET A 729 28.22 -2.12 15.27
N SER A 730 28.31 -1.62 16.49
CA SER A 730 27.86 -2.29 17.72
C SER A 730 26.78 -1.48 18.40
N LEU A 731 26.08 -2.11 19.36
CA LEU A 731 25.14 -1.36 20.23
C LEU A 731 25.86 -0.19 20.95
N SER A 732 27.10 -0.41 21.42
CA SER A 732 27.87 0.69 22.04
C SER A 732 28.09 1.87 21.10
N ASP A 733 28.38 1.60 19.82
CA ASP A 733 28.53 2.69 18.82
C ASP A 733 27.23 3.49 18.69
N LEU A 734 26.07 2.83 18.55
CA LEU A 734 24.78 3.50 18.43
C LEU A 734 24.50 4.42 19.64
N PHE A 735 24.70 3.88 20.84
CA PHE A 735 24.41 4.64 22.06
C PHE A 735 25.38 5.78 22.29
N ASP A 736 26.68 5.57 22.01
CA ASP A 736 27.71 6.62 22.17
C ASP A 736 27.56 7.74 21.14
N TRP A 737 27.31 7.41 19.87
CA TRP A 737 27.04 8.41 18.82
C TRP A 737 25.79 9.22 19.13
N SER A 738 24.73 8.57 19.62
CA SER A 738 23.48 9.23 20.02
C SER A 738 23.72 10.20 21.16
N ARG A 739 24.39 9.76 22.21
CA ARG A 739 24.73 10.61 23.36
C ARG A 739 25.57 11.82 22.95
N GLY A 740 26.64 11.57 22.18
CA GLY A 740 27.55 12.62 21.75
C GLY A 740 26.89 13.68 20.88
N THR A 741 25.96 13.25 19.99
CA THR A 741 25.18 14.15 19.14
C THR A 741 24.12 14.92 19.92
N ILE A 742 23.30 14.21 20.72
CA ILE A 742 22.09 14.77 21.32
C ILE A 742 22.39 15.60 22.54
N PHE A 743 23.36 15.17 23.39
CA PHE A 743 23.69 15.87 24.63
C PHE A 743 25.00 16.67 24.57
N GLY A 744 25.68 16.73 23.43
CA GLY A 744 26.94 17.47 23.27
C GLY A 744 26.83 18.96 23.56
N ASN A 745 25.64 19.56 23.44
CA ASN A 745 25.32 20.96 23.69
C ASN A 745 24.29 21.18 24.79
N ILE A 746 24.22 20.31 25.81
CA ILE A 746 23.16 20.29 26.83
C ILE A 746 22.91 21.64 27.49
N GLY A 747 23.95 22.49 27.67
CA GLY A 747 23.85 23.83 28.27
C GLY A 747 23.57 24.97 27.28
N ALA A 748 23.59 24.70 25.96
CA ALA A 748 23.38 25.68 24.90
C ALA A 748 22.34 25.23 23.85
N ALA A 749 21.47 24.32 24.24
CA ALA A 749 20.44 23.73 23.40
C ALA A 749 19.37 24.76 23.00
N ASP A 750 19.06 24.87 21.72
CA ASP A 750 17.87 25.61 21.23
C ASP A 750 16.57 24.82 21.45
N GLU A 751 15.43 25.34 20.99
CA GLU A 751 14.12 24.73 21.22
C GLU A 751 14.01 23.34 20.61
N VAL A 752 14.57 23.14 19.40
CA VAL A 752 14.57 21.85 18.68
C VAL A 752 15.46 20.85 19.41
N ASP A 753 16.68 21.28 19.83
CA ASP A 753 17.60 20.45 20.57
C ASP A 753 17.00 20.02 21.92
N ARG A 754 16.35 20.94 22.67
CA ARG A 754 15.70 20.61 23.95
C ARG A 754 14.60 19.58 23.84
N ASN A 755 13.79 19.64 22.76
CA ASN A 755 12.77 18.65 22.51
C ASN A 755 13.38 17.28 22.23
N LEU A 756 14.40 17.21 21.37
CA LEU A 756 15.12 15.98 21.06
C LEU A 756 15.78 15.37 22.30
N GLN A 757 16.47 16.19 23.12
CA GLN A 757 17.11 15.75 24.37
C GLN A 757 16.08 15.14 25.33
N THR A 758 14.92 15.78 25.48
CA THR A 758 13.83 15.27 26.33
C THR A 758 13.26 13.95 25.80
N ALA A 759 13.02 13.86 24.48
CA ALA A 759 12.50 12.65 23.84
C ALA A 759 13.47 11.47 23.99
N PHE A 760 14.76 11.71 23.76
CA PHE A 760 15.80 10.68 23.92
C PHE A 760 15.96 10.23 25.36
N ALA A 761 16.00 11.15 26.34
CA ALA A 761 16.06 10.82 27.75
C ALA A 761 14.89 9.95 28.21
N ARG A 762 13.67 10.29 27.78
CA ARG A 762 12.46 9.48 28.06
C ARG A 762 12.51 8.11 27.39
N ARG A 763 13.11 8.00 26.21
CA ARG A 763 13.30 6.71 25.51
C ARG A 763 14.26 5.83 26.28
N MET A 764 15.41 6.34 26.74
CA MET A 764 16.36 5.59 27.58
C MET A 764 15.71 5.16 28.88
N ALA A 765 14.94 6.06 29.51
CA ALA A 765 14.20 5.75 30.73
C ALA A 765 13.20 4.58 30.52
N ARG A 766 12.41 4.63 29.46
CA ARG A 766 11.47 3.52 29.11
C ARG A 766 12.20 2.22 28.84
N MET A 767 13.27 2.25 28.04
CA MET A 767 14.05 1.07 27.70
C MET A 767 14.68 0.41 28.93
N TRP A 768 15.09 1.19 29.94
CA TRP A 768 15.60 0.67 31.19
C TRP A 768 14.51 0.11 32.11
N VAL A 769 13.43 0.85 32.33
CA VAL A 769 12.41 0.52 33.34
C VAL A 769 11.39 -0.51 32.84
N ALA A 770 10.90 -0.32 31.60
CA ALA A 770 9.85 -1.12 30.98
C ALA A 770 10.21 -1.36 29.48
N PRO A 771 11.22 -2.21 29.22
CA PRO A 771 11.66 -2.48 27.86
C PRO A 771 10.52 -3.09 27.04
N ALA A 772 10.45 -2.75 25.76
CA ALA A 772 9.58 -3.45 24.81
C ALA A 772 10.01 -4.91 24.66
N ALA A 773 9.07 -5.81 24.35
CA ALA A 773 9.37 -7.20 24.08
C ALA A 773 10.47 -7.32 23.00
N GLY A 774 11.42 -8.22 23.19
CA GLY A 774 12.54 -8.41 22.27
C GLY A 774 13.69 -7.40 22.40
N THR A 775 13.65 -6.44 23.33
CA THR A 775 14.81 -5.55 23.57
C THR A 775 16.00 -6.35 24.12
N PRO A 776 17.22 -6.33 23.50
CA PRO A 776 18.40 -7.04 23.99
C PRO A 776 18.81 -6.58 25.38
N SER A 777 19.36 -7.51 26.19
CA SER A 777 19.84 -7.19 27.55
C SER A 777 20.93 -6.14 27.54
N ASP A 778 21.84 -6.20 26.57
CA ASP A 778 22.94 -5.24 26.43
C ASP A 778 22.44 -3.84 26.06
N ALA A 779 21.43 -3.74 25.17
CA ALA A 779 20.78 -2.46 24.86
C ALA A 779 20.11 -1.83 26.11
N ARG A 780 19.47 -2.67 26.94
CA ARG A 780 18.89 -2.23 28.21
C ARG A 780 19.96 -1.74 29.18
N ALA A 781 21.08 -2.46 29.26
CA ALA A 781 22.23 -2.07 30.13
C ALA A 781 22.85 -0.74 29.66
N LEU A 782 23.02 -0.57 28.33
CA LEU A 782 23.51 0.68 27.74
C LEU A 782 22.52 1.84 27.96
N ALA A 783 21.22 1.62 27.87
CA ALA A 783 20.23 2.64 28.18
C ALA A 783 20.35 3.13 29.64
N ARG A 784 20.61 2.22 30.60
CA ARG A 784 20.90 2.60 31.98
C ARG A 784 22.18 3.43 32.09
N LEU A 785 23.25 3.05 31.39
CA LEU A 785 24.50 3.81 31.37
C LEU A 785 24.28 5.22 30.81
N GLN A 786 23.51 5.39 29.75
CA GLN A 786 23.14 6.69 29.19
C GLN A 786 22.44 7.58 30.24
N LEU A 787 21.58 7.01 31.08
CA LEU A 787 20.88 7.78 32.14
C LEU A 787 21.84 8.21 33.24
N VAL A 788 22.83 7.39 33.63
CA VAL A 788 23.88 7.75 34.57
C VAL A 788 24.72 8.89 34.03
N ASP A 789 25.17 8.77 32.78
CA ASP A 789 25.97 9.82 32.12
C ASP A 789 25.19 11.12 31.97
N LEU A 790 23.88 11.04 31.63
CA LEU A 790 23.00 12.20 31.52
C LEU A 790 22.83 12.92 32.86
N GLU A 791 22.64 12.20 33.97
CA GLU A 791 22.53 12.80 35.31
C GLU A 791 23.80 13.58 35.65
N GLY A 792 24.98 12.98 35.41
CA GLY A 792 26.29 13.62 35.60
C GLY A 792 26.47 14.87 34.72
N ALA A 793 26.14 14.78 33.43
CA ALA A 793 26.26 15.90 32.48
C ALA A 793 25.32 17.06 32.86
N ALA A 794 24.09 16.76 33.30
CA ALA A 794 23.13 17.77 33.75
C ALA A 794 23.58 18.49 35.04
N HIS A 795 24.15 17.74 35.97
CA HIS A 795 24.75 18.35 37.19
C HIS A 795 25.93 19.26 36.84
N ALA A 796 26.83 18.82 35.95
CA ALA A 796 27.97 19.62 35.53
C ALA A 796 27.52 20.91 34.82
N ALA A 797 26.54 20.82 33.91
CA ALA A 797 25.98 21.99 33.22
C ALA A 797 25.35 23.01 34.19
N SER A 798 24.62 22.53 35.19
CA SER A 798 24.03 23.39 36.25
C SER A 798 25.08 24.06 37.14
N ALA A 799 26.21 23.37 37.40
CA ALA A 799 27.23 23.87 38.32
C ALA A 799 28.21 24.87 37.68
N HIS A 800 28.52 24.71 36.39
CA HIS A 800 29.59 25.45 35.70
C HIS A 800 29.10 26.44 34.65
N GLY A 801 27.81 26.35 34.25
CA GLY A 801 27.21 27.16 33.19
C GLY A 801 26.52 28.41 33.70
N ARG A 802 26.65 29.52 32.98
CA ARG A 802 25.72 30.65 33.11
C ARG A 802 24.51 30.36 32.23
N LEU A 803 23.61 29.52 32.74
CA LEU A 803 22.38 29.15 32.05
C LEU A 803 21.33 30.24 32.28
N ASP A 804 20.56 30.55 31.24
CA ASP A 804 19.33 31.31 31.46
C ASP A 804 18.28 30.43 32.18
N GLU A 805 17.17 31.01 32.58
CA GLU A 805 16.11 30.34 33.34
C GLU A 805 15.55 29.10 32.58
N GLN A 806 15.37 29.23 31.29
CA GLN A 806 14.80 28.15 30.44
C GLN A 806 15.80 27.00 30.30
N ALA A 807 17.07 27.28 30.02
CA ALA A 807 18.12 26.27 29.94
C ALA A 807 18.33 25.57 31.30
N GLN A 808 18.31 26.34 32.43
CA GLN A 808 18.39 25.79 33.78
C GLN A 808 17.22 24.82 34.06
N ALA A 809 15.98 25.23 33.73
CA ALA A 809 14.80 24.41 33.92
C ALA A 809 14.87 23.11 33.08
N HIS A 810 15.35 23.24 31.85
CA HIS A 810 15.52 22.08 30.97
C HIS A 810 16.54 21.06 31.50
N VAL A 811 17.70 21.54 31.91
CA VAL A 811 18.78 20.68 32.47
C VAL A 811 18.30 20.00 33.75
N GLN A 812 17.56 20.69 34.63
CA GLN A 812 16.97 20.12 35.84
C GLN A 812 15.90 19.03 35.47
N ALA A 813 15.08 19.25 34.43
CA ALA A 813 14.10 18.28 33.97
C ALA A 813 14.79 17.00 33.46
N LEU A 814 15.88 17.12 32.70
CA LEU A 814 16.67 15.96 32.22
C LEU A 814 17.27 15.18 33.40
N ALA A 815 17.87 15.84 34.38
CA ALA A 815 18.37 15.21 35.60
C ALA A 815 17.26 14.50 36.38
N SER A 816 16.06 15.10 36.45
CA SER A 816 14.91 14.45 37.10
C SER A 816 14.44 13.18 36.38
N ILE A 817 14.36 13.20 35.04
CA ILE A 817 14.01 12.02 34.25
C ILE A 817 15.02 10.89 34.51
N ALA A 818 16.33 11.19 34.45
CA ALA A 818 17.39 10.21 34.67
C ALA A 818 17.30 9.61 36.08
N ARG A 819 17.21 10.46 37.12
CA ARG A 819 17.15 10.05 38.53
C ARG A 819 15.92 9.20 38.82
N GLN A 820 14.74 9.61 38.33
CA GLN A 820 13.49 8.83 38.49
C GLN A 820 13.60 7.46 37.88
N ALA A 821 14.13 7.37 36.65
CA ALA A 821 14.31 6.09 35.97
C ALA A 821 15.33 5.18 36.68
N LEU A 822 16.45 5.73 37.18
CA LEU A 822 17.48 5.00 37.91
C LEU A 822 17.01 4.51 39.29
N SER A 823 16.10 5.24 39.95
CA SER A 823 15.49 4.86 41.20
C SER A 823 14.29 3.92 41.10
N ALA A 824 13.71 3.77 39.90
CA ALA A 824 12.57 2.91 39.64
C ALA A 824 12.98 1.44 39.83
N ARG A 825 12.11 0.61 40.45
CA ARG A 825 12.32 -0.83 40.49
C ARG A 825 12.13 -1.36 39.07
N ALA A 826 13.22 -1.81 38.46
CA ALA A 826 13.16 -2.47 37.15
C ALA A 826 12.27 -3.71 37.25
N SER A 827 11.33 -3.87 36.33
CA SER A 827 10.53 -5.08 36.25
C SER A 827 11.44 -6.24 35.83
N VAL A 828 11.59 -7.28 36.70
CA VAL A 828 12.28 -8.53 36.37
C VAL A 828 11.25 -9.48 35.79
N THR A 829 10.60 -9.14 34.70
CA THR A 829 9.80 -10.07 33.93
C THR A 829 10.66 -10.64 32.82
N GLU A 830 11.01 -11.90 32.92
CA GLU A 830 11.50 -12.67 31.77
C GLU A 830 10.40 -12.63 30.70
N ALA A 831 10.69 -12.01 29.57
CA ALA A 831 9.84 -12.15 28.42
C ALA A 831 9.96 -13.59 27.94
N SER A 832 8.87 -14.37 27.98
CA SER A 832 8.82 -15.64 27.26
C SER A 832 9.15 -15.38 25.79
N PRO A 833 10.03 -16.18 25.18
CA PRO A 833 10.30 -16.05 23.76
C PRO A 833 8.98 -16.26 23.01
N ALA A 834 8.62 -15.31 22.18
CA ALA A 834 7.54 -15.49 21.21
C ALA A 834 8.03 -16.52 20.18
N HIS A 835 7.36 -17.68 20.12
CA HIS A 835 7.54 -18.70 19.09
C HIS A 835 6.78 -18.33 17.84
#